data_a4e57708762b8e94b1115ff580e2ee59
#
_entry.id   a4e57708762b8e94b1115ff580e2ee59
#
_cell.length_a   1.000
_cell.length_b   1.000
_cell.length_c   1.000
_cell.angle_alpha   90.00
_cell.angle_beta   90.00
_cell.angle_gamma   90.00
#
_symmetry.space_group_name_H-M   'P 1'
#
loop_
_entity.id
_entity.type
_entity.pdbx_description
1 polymer ?
#
loop_
_entity_poly.entity_id
_entity_poly.type
_entity_poly.pdbx_seq_one_letter_code
_entity_poly.pdbx_strand_id
1 'polypeptide(L)'
;MAAQPILAPWPGICTRGQPPWPALCYNPPMRSYLERLAWGTDASFYRFIPEEVLMPETEAEVADIFARAHREGKSVTCRAAGTSLSGQATGDSLLMVCGKKWEKCEALDDGGRIRLQPGVVGGRVNSVLKPYGRRFTPDPASLGSAMVGGIVANNASGMCCGTHANSYRMLESVRLVLADGTVLDTGDPSSRAAFAASHPGFLDRLAELRDRTRADAKLVERIRRKYSIKNVTGLTILPFVEYDDPFDILAHLIVGSEGTLAFLSEITVRTAPLPEVEESALLLFHTTKSACEAVSAMKPTGALAAAEFFDRKAMRAVEKDFPELLGLLEDAGAVLVKTESSSDAEAAKKRADIAAVLSGFKLATPAEFTADPALTGKWWAMRSGIFPAVGGTREIGATCLIEDVAVPVPRLAELTLELQSLFREHGYHDAVIYGHALEGNWHFILNQRFDTPEAVAQYDRMMRAVVELVAGKYGGSLKAEHGTGRNMAPFVRREWGDAAYRLMRDVKDLFDPKGILNPGVIFNEDPASYVRHLKPLPRVHEIVDRCIECGFCEVNCVACGFSLSSRQRIVVQREIARLDARGDRKSMRLAAELGRDFRKPGRDLCAGDGLCSMGCPLKINTGDFIHAIREREMPSVSRRFGEFAARRLPLAADGVGALVDLAALGQAVLGNRLMYAVCRALHRGSCGLIPLWTPAMPHRVRRMPNPAHGTGRDKVVYFPSCINQRMGLAKGDPADSPLVNETTELLEKAGYEVVFPANMSSLCCGTIWESKGMPDVADRKAAELGDALRAASENGRWPVLCDQSPCLYRMRHTIRGLDLYEPFEFIAKFVLGRLDITPLDTCVAVHPTCSMRKMGLVPTILKVAKACAREVALPEEVGCCAFAGDKGFTDPKLNEWALRKLRGRIAETGATVGYSNSRTCEIGLTLHSGIPYMGIAHLVNKASRPREGGE
;
A
#
# COMPACT_ATOMS: atom_id res chain seq x y z
N MET A 1 -10.24 26.09 -40.21
CA MET A 1 -9.06 26.82 -39.72
C MET A 1 -8.47 25.96 -38.59
N ALA A 2 -7.30 25.39 -38.83
CA ALA A 2 -6.68 24.43 -37.92
C ALA A 2 -6.14 25.16 -36.68
N ALA A 3 -6.60 24.77 -35.52
CA ALA A 3 -6.07 25.21 -34.23
C ALA A 3 -4.62 24.71 -34.08
N GLN A 4 -3.66 25.61 -34.05
CA GLN A 4 -2.28 25.28 -33.71
C GLN A 4 -2.20 24.77 -32.26
N PRO A 5 -1.41 23.76 -31.99
CA PRO A 5 -1.21 23.26 -30.62
C PRO A 5 -0.48 24.32 -29.79
N ILE A 6 -1.11 24.79 -28.74
CA ILE A 6 -0.69 25.89 -27.86
C ILE A 6 0.55 25.59 -27.01
N LEU A 7 1.04 24.36 -27.00
CA LEU A 7 2.24 23.97 -26.26
C LEU A 7 3.10 23.04 -27.10
N ALA A 8 4.10 23.61 -27.79
CA ALA A 8 5.21 22.81 -28.28
C ALA A 8 5.88 22.06 -27.09
N PRO A 9 6.34 20.81 -27.28
CA PRO A 9 7.00 20.07 -26.20
C PRO A 9 8.23 20.85 -25.73
N TRP A 10 8.35 20.99 -24.43
CA TRP A 10 9.47 21.67 -23.78
C TRP A 10 10.76 20.89 -24.09
N PRO A 11 11.68 21.37 -24.92
CA PRO A 11 12.98 20.75 -25.06
C PRO A 11 13.82 21.13 -23.85
N GLY A 12 14.30 20.14 -23.12
CA GLY A 12 15.42 20.32 -22.22
C GLY A 12 15.13 20.43 -20.72
N ILE A 13 14.43 19.49 -20.15
CA ILE A 13 14.65 19.12 -18.74
C ILE A 13 15.36 17.78 -18.74
N CYS A 14 16.51 17.74 -19.32
CA CYS A 14 17.50 16.70 -19.09
C CYS A 14 18.86 17.33 -19.28
N THR A 15 19.70 17.09 -18.34
CA THR A 15 21.15 17.13 -18.30
C THR A 15 21.84 18.33 -17.65
N ARG A 16 22.64 17.88 -16.66
CA ARG A 16 23.88 18.49 -16.15
C ARG A 16 23.74 19.74 -15.28
N GLY A 17 23.61 19.45 -14.02
CA GLY A 17 23.80 20.32 -12.90
C GLY A 17 23.43 19.58 -11.63
N GLN A 18 24.40 18.97 -10.94
CA GLN A 18 24.15 18.31 -9.65
C GLN A 18 23.48 19.31 -8.71
N PRO A 19 22.39 18.92 -8.02
CA PRO A 19 21.79 19.75 -6.99
C PRO A 19 22.71 19.83 -5.78
N PRO A 20 22.69 20.91 -4.99
CA PRO A 20 23.49 21.07 -3.78
C PRO A 20 23.08 20.16 -2.61
N TRP A 21 22.09 19.31 -2.80
CA TRP A 21 21.76 18.20 -1.91
C TRP A 21 21.84 16.93 -2.75
N PRO A 22 22.49 15.85 -2.25
CA PRO A 22 22.31 14.57 -2.89
C PRO A 22 20.79 14.34 -2.87
N ALA A 23 20.18 14.36 -4.04
CA ALA A 23 18.95 13.66 -4.19
C ALA A 23 19.21 12.29 -3.57
N LEU A 24 18.27 11.76 -2.82
CA LEU A 24 18.16 10.32 -2.57
C LEU A 24 17.79 9.71 -3.94
N CYS A 25 18.62 9.97 -4.92
CA CYS A 25 18.50 9.49 -6.28
C CYS A 25 19.32 8.24 -6.37
N TYR A 26 18.71 7.29 -6.76
CA TYR A 26 18.93 5.97 -7.32
C TYR A 26 20.38 5.50 -7.65
N ASN A 27 21.44 6.23 -7.37
CA ASN A 27 22.85 5.79 -7.45
C ASN A 27 23.72 6.90 -6.88
N PRO A 28 24.05 6.89 -5.67
CA PRO A 28 25.12 6.16 -5.01
C PRO A 28 24.61 5.23 -3.91
N PRO A 29 25.45 4.27 -3.45
CA PRO A 29 25.12 3.42 -2.30
C PRO A 29 24.75 4.27 -1.08
N MET A 30 23.64 3.92 -0.40
CA MET A 30 23.22 4.59 0.84
C MET A 30 24.09 4.09 1.98
N ARG A 31 24.88 4.96 2.57
CA ARG A 31 25.90 4.63 3.59
C ARG A 31 25.71 5.35 4.92
N SER A 32 24.90 6.42 4.95
CA SER A 32 24.63 7.11 6.20
C SER A 32 23.90 6.22 7.19
N TYR A 33 24.06 6.44 8.48
CA TYR A 33 23.38 5.63 9.48
C TYR A 33 21.86 5.76 9.37
N LEU A 34 21.34 6.94 9.08
CA LEU A 34 19.91 7.18 8.83
C LEU A 34 19.37 6.29 7.70
N GLU A 35 20.07 6.27 6.55
CA GLU A 35 19.63 5.50 5.39
C GLU A 35 19.65 4.01 5.68
N ARG A 36 20.74 3.48 6.22
CA ARG A 36 20.88 2.06 6.57
C ARG A 36 19.85 1.61 7.60
N LEU A 37 19.61 2.44 8.62
CA LEU A 37 18.61 2.21 9.65
C LEU A 37 17.20 2.14 9.07
N ALA A 38 16.85 3.05 8.16
CA ALA A 38 15.55 3.13 7.52
C ALA A 38 15.19 1.84 6.74
N TRP A 39 16.19 1.08 6.30
CA TRP A 39 16.03 -0.19 5.61
C TRP A 39 16.33 -1.41 6.50
N GLY A 40 16.69 -1.20 7.75
CA GLY A 40 17.12 -2.26 8.67
C GLY A 40 16.00 -3.15 9.23
N THR A 41 14.73 -2.90 8.88
CA THR A 41 13.58 -3.68 9.34
C THR A 41 12.66 -4.05 8.19
N ASP A 42 11.93 -5.16 8.33
CA ASP A 42 10.79 -5.56 7.51
C ASP A 42 9.55 -5.78 8.38
N ALA A 43 8.56 -6.54 7.92
CA ALA A 43 7.37 -6.84 8.72
C ALA A 43 7.63 -7.87 9.83
N SER A 44 8.76 -8.58 9.81
CA SER A 44 9.15 -9.53 10.86
C SER A 44 9.54 -8.83 12.15
N PHE A 45 9.81 -9.62 13.17
CA PHE A 45 10.33 -9.13 14.46
C PHE A 45 11.85 -9.04 14.53
N TYR A 46 12.54 -9.06 13.37
CA TYR A 46 14.00 -8.92 13.27
C TYR A 46 14.42 -7.50 12.89
N ARG A 47 15.66 -7.15 13.29
CA ARG A 47 16.34 -5.94 12.85
C ARG A 47 17.80 -6.25 12.51
N PHE A 48 18.16 -6.03 11.24
CA PHE A 48 19.53 -6.06 10.73
C PHE A 48 19.82 -4.73 10.05
N ILE A 49 20.85 -4.02 10.49
CA ILE A 49 21.25 -2.75 9.86
C ILE A 49 22.31 -3.05 8.82
N PRO A 50 22.02 -2.91 7.52
CA PRO A 50 22.96 -3.24 6.47
C PRO A 50 24.19 -2.32 6.49
N GLU A 51 25.32 -2.76 5.95
CA GLU A 51 26.48 -1.90 5.70
C GLU A 51 26.20 -0.88 4.61
N GLU A 52 25.50 -1.29 3.56
CA GLU A 52 25.08 -0.45 2.44
C GLU A 52 23.71 -0.88 1.94
N VAL A 53 22.95 0.10 1.42
CA VAL A 53 21.72 -0.16 0.68
C VAL A 53 21.92 0.24 -0.77
N LEU A 54 21.62 -0.69 -1.68
CA LEU A 54 21.86 -0.58 -3.12
C LEU A 54 20.52 -0.68 -3.86
N MET A 55 20.30 0.13 -4.88
CA MET A 55 19.09 0.13 -5.69
C MET A 55 19.46 -0.01 -7.18
N PRO A 56 19.76 -1.21 -7.65
CA PRO A 56 20.09 -1.41 -9.07
C PRO A 56 18.85 -1.13 -9.94
N GLU A 57 19.10 -0.58 -11.13
CA GLU A 57 18.09 -0.29 -12.14
C GLU A 57 18.13 -1.27 -13.32
N THR A 58 19.23 -2.04 -13.45
CA THR A 58 19.47 -2.97 -14.55
C THR A 58 20.09 -4.29 -14.06
N GLU A 59 19.98 -5.33 -14.89
CA GLU A 59 20.61 -6.64 -14.62
C GLU A 59 22.13 -6.55 -14.56
N ALA A 60 22.73 -5.69 -15.37
CA ALA A 60 24.18 -5.45 -15.35
C ALA A 60 24.65 -4.90 -14.00
N GLU A 61 23.89 -3.96 -13.42
CA GLU A 61 24.17 -3.44 -12.08
C GLU A 61 24.00 -4.51 -10.99
N VAL A 62 23.04 -5.41 -11.14
CA VAL A 62 22.89 -6.56 -10.23
C VAL A 62 24.09 -7.49 -10.33
N ALA A 63 24.54 -7.83 -11.54
CA ALA A 63 25.74 -8.63 -11.79
C ALA A 63 27.00 -7.98 -11.18
N ASP A 64 27.16 -6.67 -11.34
CA ASP A 64 28.28 -5.90 -10.75
C ASP A 64 28.25 -5.95 -9.20
N ILE A 65 27.05 -5.88 -8.60
CA ILE A 65 26.88 -6.02 -7.14
C ILE A 65 27.30 -7.42 -6.69
N PHE A 66 26.91 -8.47 -7.39
CA PHE A 66 27.31 -9.84 -7.07
C PHE A 66 28.81 -10.04 -7.23
N ALA A 67 29.39 -9.57 -8.35
CA ALA A 67 30.83 -9.60 -8.57
C ALA A 67 31.62 -8.84 -7.47
N ARG A 68 31.09 -7.70 -7.03
CA ARG A 68 31.65 -6.93 -5.91
C ARG A 68 31.57 -7.73 -4.61
N ALA A 69 30.41 -8.32 -4.30
CA ALA A 69 30.20 -9.13 -3.10
C ALA A 69 31.19 -10.30 -3.05
N HIS A 70 31.41 -10.98 -4.17
CA HIS A 70 32.42 -12.04 -4.31
C HIS A 70 33.83 -11.54 -4.00
N ARG A 71 34.24 -10.38 -4.57
CA ARG A 71 35.60 -9.83 -4.35
C ARG A 71 35.82 -9.38 -2.91
N GLU A 72 34.81 -8.81 -2.29
CA GLU A 72 34.89 -8.22 -0.94
C GLU A 72 34.59 -9.23 0.17
N GLY A 73 34.17 -10.46 -0.16
CA GLY A 73 33.71 -11.46 0.82
C GLY A 73 32.44 -11.02 1.57
N LYS A 74 31.57 -10.26 0.91
CA LYS A 74 30.31 -9.75 1.47
C LYS A 74 29.13 -10.58 1.01
N SER A 75 28.05 -10.52 1.79
CA SER A 75 26.79 -11.12 1.40
C SER A 75 25.81 -10.10 0.81
N VAL A 76 24.86 -10.59 0.02
CA VAL A 76 23.78 -9.78 -0.59
C VAL A 76 22.42 -10.32 -0.16
N THR A 77 21.60 -9.46 0.37
CA THR A 77 20.19 -9.74 0.64
C THR A 77 19.33 -9.00 -0.37
N CYS A 78 18.56 -9.74 -1.18
CA CYS A 78 17.57 -9.16 -2.10
C CYS A 78 16.29 -8.78 -1.36
N ARG A 79 15.78 -7.58 -1.60
CA ARG A 79 14.57 -7.07 -0.95
C ARG A 79 13.60 -6.48 -1.96
N ALA A 80 12.36 -6.94 -1.93
CA ALA A 80 11.21 -6.34 -2.58
C ALA A 80 10.53 -5.32 -1.64
N ALA A 81 9.22 -5.45 -1.36
CA ALA A 81 8.49 -4.52 -0.49
C ALA A 81 8.84 -4.64 1.02
N GLY A 82 9.47 -5.73 1.45
CA GLY A 82 9.76 -5.96 2.87
C GLY A 82 8.48 -6.17 3.71
N THR A 83 7.50 -6.86 3.14
CA THR A 83 6.29 -7.34 3.83
C THR A 83 6.46 -8.71 4.46
N SER A 84 7.67 -9.25 4.40
CA SER A 84 8.05 -10.57 4.91
C SER A 84 7.92 -10.65 6.43
N LEU A 85 7.37 -11.76 6.94
CA LEU A 85 7.12 -11.98 8.36
C LEU A 85 8.22 -12.81 9.05
N SER A 86 9.12 -13.44 8.29
CA SER A 86 10.13 -14.37 8.79
C SER A 86 11.58 -13.85 8.69
N GLY A 87 11.79 -12.56 8.33
CA GLY A 87 13.09 -11.89 8.32
C GLY A 87 13.96 -12.14 7.09
N GLN A 88 13.42 -12.72 6.02
CA GLN A 88 14.17 -13.01 4.79
C GLN A 88 14.54 -11.78 3.98
N ALA A 89 13.88 -10.63 4.22
CA ALA A 89 14.12 -9.38 3.51
C ALA A 89 15.04 -8.40 4.27
N THR A 90 15.80 -8.88 5.26
CA THR A 90 16.76 -8.11 6.07
C THR A 90 18.14 -8.76 6.10
N GLY A 91 19.19 -7.95 6.09
CA GLY A 91 20.58 -8.42 6.17
C GLY A 91 21.49 -7.33 6.69
N ASP A 92 22.66 -7.69 7.16
CA ASP A 92 23.66 -6.82 7.79
C ASP A 92 24.82 -6.39 6.87
N SER A 93 24.90 -6.94 5.66
CA SER A 93 25.93 -6.63 4.68
C SER A 93 25.36 -5.74 3.54
N LEU A 94 25.32 -6.22 2.30
CA LEU A 94 24.75 -5.47 1.18
C LEU A 94 23.25 -5.76 1.07
N LEU A 95 22.41 -4.75 1.24
CA LEU A 95 20.97 -4.86 1.02
C LEU A 95 20.63 -4.31 -0.37
N MET A 96 20.22 -5.19 -1.27
CA MET A 96 19.83 -4.86 -2.64
C MET A 96 18.31 -4.75 -2.74
N VAL A 97 17.79 -3.54 -2.97
CA VAL A 97 16.35 -3.23 -2.98
C VAL A 97 15.85 -3.07 -4.40
N CYS A 98 14.77 -3.78 -4.74
CA CYS A 98 14.02 -3.54 -5.97
C CYS A 98 13.36 -2.15 -5.91
N GLY A 99 13.87 -1.24 -6.72
CA GLY A 99 13.35 0.13 -6.84
C GLY A 99 12.23 0.24 -7.88
N LYS A 100 11.80 1.48 -8.10
CA LYS A 100 10.71 1.83 -9.03
C LYS A 100 11.04 1.64 -10.53
N LYS A 101 12.22 1.14 -10.87
CA LYS A 101 12.61 0.82 -12.25
C LYS A 101 12.24 -0.61 -12.66
N TRP A 102 11.89 -1.46 -11.71
CA TRP A 102 11.49 -2.84 -11.90
C TRP A 102 9.96 -3.03 -11.89
N GLU A 103 9.22 -2.14 -12.56
CA GLU A 103 7.74 -2.11 -12.52
C GLU A 103 7.07 -2.39 -13.88
N LYS A 104 7.76 -3.01 -14.85
CA LYS A 104 7.12 -3.42 -16.11
C LYS A 104 6.12 -4.55 -15.84
N CYS A 105 4.96 -4.45 -16.48
CA CYS A 105 3.85 -5.38 -16.34
C CYS A 105 3.12 -5.43 -17.67
N GLU A 106 3.16 -6.59 -18.35
CA GLU A 106 2.67 -6.76 -19.71
C GLU A 106 1.79 -8.00 -19.82
N ALA A 107 0.52 -7.80 -20.19
CA ALA A 107 -0.39 -8.90 -20.50
C ALA A 107 -0.06 -9.49 -21.86
N LEU A 108 -0.01 -10.81 -21.95
CA LEU A 108 0.27 -11.58 -23.15
C LEU A 108 -0.94 -12.48 -23.46
N ASP A 109 -1.15 -12.82 -24.75
CA ASP A 109 -2.18 -13.77 -25.21
C ASP A 109 -3.57 -13.42 -24.64
N ASP A 110 -4.04 -12.21 -24.89
CA ASP A 110 -5.31 -11.70 -24.38
C ASP A 110 -5.49 -11.93 -22.86
N GLY A 111 -4.40 -11.70 -22.12
CA GLY A 111 -4.35 -11.86 -20.67
C GLY A 111 -4.18 -13.32 -20.20
N GLY A 112 -4.07 -14.31 -21.08
CA GLY A 112 -3.82 -15.72 -20.73
C GLY A 112 -2.52 -15.92 -19.94
N ARG A 113 -1.54 -15.09 -20.25
CA ARG A 113 -0.26 -14.98 -19.54
C ARG A 113 0.04 -13.53 -19.18
N ILE A 114 0.93 -13.33 -18.22
CA ILE A 114 1.42 -12.01 -17.87
C ILE A 114 2.91 -12.06 -17.55
N ARG A 115 3.65 -11.09 -18.10
CA ARG A 115 5.08 -10.90 -17.88
C ARG A 115 5.28 -9.75 -16.90
N LEU A 116 6.08 -10.00 -15.87
CA LEU A 116 6.17 -9.13 -14.69
C LEU A 116 7.62 -8.93 -14.27
N GLN A 117 8.00 -7.70 -13.97
CA GLN A 117 9.23 -7.41 -13.24
C GLN A 117 9.00 -7.47 -11.72
N PRO A 118 10.06 -7.75 -10.92
CA PRO A 118 9.93 -8.06 -9.50
C PRO A 118 9.37 -6.94 -8.62
N GLY A 119 9.47 -5.68 -9.03
CA GLY A 119 8.95 -4.50 -8.31
C GLY A 119 7.48 -4.19 -8.54
N VAL A 120 6.79 -4.95 -9.39
CA VAL A 120 5.33 -4.79 -9.61
C VAL A 120 4.58 -5.20 -8.34
N VAL A 121 3.69 -4.33 -7.84
CA VAL A 121 2.79 -4.68 -6.73
C VAL A 121 1.70 -5.62 -7.22
N GLY A 122 1.44 -6.71 -6.46
CA GLY A 122 0.49 -7.75 -6.86
C GLY A 122 -0.92 -7.23 -7.18
N GLY A 123 -1.42 -6.26 -6.42
CA GLY A 123 -2.72 -5.63 -6.70
C GLY A 123 -2.80 -4.92 -8.05
N ARG A 124 -1.68 -4.38 -8.55
CA ARG A 124 -1.61 -3.78 -9.89
C ARG A 124 -1.72 -4.83 -10.99
N VAL A 125 -1.20 -6.04 -10.77
CA VAL A 125 -1.32 -7.14 -11.74
C VAL A 125 -2.79 -7.40 -12.06
N ASN A 126 -3.64 -7.49 -11.03
CA ASN A 126 -5.07 -7.68 -11.19
C ASN A 126 -5.77 -6.49 -11.89
N SER A 127 -5.32 -5.25 -11.64
CA SER A 127 -5.85 -4.08 -12.38
C SER A 127 -5.54 -4.17 -13.88
N VAL A 128 -4.34 -4.66 -14.26
CA VAL A 128 -3.94 -4.84 -15.67
C VAL A 128 -4.72 -5.98 -16.31
N LEU A 129 -5.01 -7.06 -15.58
CA LEU A 129 -5.71 -8.25 -16.10
C LEU A 129 -7.23 -8.07 -16.15
N LYS A 130 -7.80 -7.16 -15.37
CA LYS A 130 -9.25 -6.94 -15.28
C LYS A 130 -9.96 -6.71 -16.64
N PRO A 131 -9.41 -5.91 -17.59
CA PRO A 131 -10.04 -5.73 -18.91
C PRO A 131 -10.14 -7.02 -19.74
N TYR A 132 -9.30 -8.02 -19.43
CA TYR A 132 -9.31 -9.33 -20.08
C TYR A 132 -10.19 -10.35 -19.36
N GLY A 133 -10.91 -9.96 -18.29
CA GLY A 133 -11.69 -10.89 -17.47
C GLY A 133 -10.85 -11.93 -16.74
N ARG A 134 -9.60 -11.61 -16.39
CA ARG A 134 -8.64 -12.54 -15.81
C ARG A 134 -8.01 -12.02 -14.52
N ARG A 135 -7.38 -12.92 -13.76
CA ARG A 135 -6.71 -12.61 -12.50
C ARG A 135 -5.36 -13.33 -12.33
N PHE A 136 -4.50 -12.70 -11.57
CA PHE A 136 -3.30 -13.30 -10.97
C PHE A 136 -3.72 -14.11 -9.75
N THR A 137 -3.40 -15.38 -9.73
CA THR A 137 -3.95 -16.32 -8.73
C THR A 137 -3.28 -16.32 -7.38
N PRO A 138 -1.94 -16.14 -7.24
CA PRO A 138 -1.34 -16.00 -5.92
C PRO A 138 -1.95 -14.81 -5.17
N ASP A 139 -2.64 -15.08 -4.05
CA ASP A 139 -3.47 -14.11 -3.34
C ASP A 139 -3.09 -13.92 -1.86
N PRO A 140 -1.79 -13.68 -1.53
CA PRO A 140 -1.41 -13.42 -0.15
C PRO A 140 -2.17 -12.22 0.42
N ALA A 141 -2.45 -12.22 1.71
CA ALA A 141 -3.13 -11.10 2.39
C ALA A 141 -2.45 -9.74 2.17
N SER A 142 -1.17 -9.75 1.83
CA SER A 142 -0.35 -8.57 1.49
C SER A 142 -0.42 -8.18 0.01
N LEU A 143 -1.23 -8.82 -0.85
CA LEU A 143 -1.25 -8.63 -2.32
C LEU A 143 -1.29 -7.15 -2.74
N GLY A 144 -2.03 -6.32 -2.00
CA GLY A 144 -2.13 -4.87 -2.25
C GLY A 144 -0.84 -4.09 -1.97
N SER A 145 0.18 -4.72 -1.36
CA SER A 145 1.42 -4.06 -0.94
C SER A 145 2.67 -4.85 -1.28
N ALA A 146 2.59 -6.17 -1.36
CA ALA A 146 3.69 -7.05 -1.73
C ALA A 146 4.03 -6.91 -3.21
N MET A 147 5.31 -6.98 -3.51
CA MET A 147 5.83 -7.00 -4.88
C MET A 147 5.95 -8.43 -5.40
N VAL A 148 5.70 -8.63 -6.69
CA VAL A 148 5.67 -9.95 -7.36
C VAL A 148 6.97 -10.73 -7.14
N GLY A 149 8.14 -10.08 -7.21
CA GLY A 149 9.41 -10.75 -6.92
C GLY A 149 9.45 -11.40 -5.53
N GLY A 150 8.88 -10.73 -4.51
CA GLY A 150 8.75 -11.29 -3.17
C GLY A 150 7.68 -12.38 -3.09
N ILE A 151 6.54 -12.21 -3.79
CA ILE A 151 5.46 -13.20 -3.83
C ILE A 151 5.97 -14.53 -4.40
N VAL A 152 6.71 -14.49 -5.52
CA VAL A 152 7.25 -15.67 -6.18
C VAL A 152 8.42 -16.26 -5.38
N ALA A 153 9.36 -15.42 -4.93
CA ALA A 153 10.51 -15.90 -4.13
C ALA A 153 10.09 -16.58 -2.81
N ASN A 154 8.92 -16.23 -2.26
CA ASN A 154 8.35 -16.91 -1.09
C ASN A 154 7.40 -18.06 -1.45
N ASN A 155 7.01 -18.21 -2.71
CA ASN A 155 5.82 -18.97 -3.11
C ASN A 155 4.60 -18.60 -2.24
N ALA A 156 4.44 -17.30 -2.00
CA ALA A 156 3.40 -16.78 -1.12
C ALA A 156 2.01 -17.12 -1.68
N SER A 157 1.14 -17.60 -0.84
CA SER A 157 -0.22 -17.99 -1.17
C SER A 157 -1.22 -17.30 -0.24
N GLY A 158 -2.49 -17.55 -0.44
CA GLY A 158 -3.55 -16.98 0.36
C GLY A 158 -4.75 -17.92 0.47
N MET A 159 -5.94 -17.32 0.48
CA MET A 159 -7.19 -18.01 0.79
C MET A 159 -7.69 -18.91 -0.34
N CYS A 160 -7.54 -18.47 -1.60
CA CYS A 160 -8.17 -19.13 -2.76
C CYS A 160 -7.16 -19.90 -3.64
N CYS A 161 -5.91 -19.46 -3.74
CA CYS A 161 -4.97 -20.11 -4.66
C CYS A 161 -4.55 -21.52 -4.21
N GLY A 162 -4.63 -21.83 -2.94
CA GLY A 162 -4.28 -23.13 -2.37
C GLY A 162 -2.90 -23.64 -2.82
N THR A 163 -2.79 -24.96 -2.98
CA THR A 163 -1.61 -25.62 -3.55
C THR A 163 -1.67 -25.77 -5.08
N HIS A 164 -2.82 -25.48 -5.71
CA HIS A 164 -3.11 -25.73 -7.12
C HIS A 164 -2.90 -24.52 -8.02
N ALA A 165 -2.91 -23.30 -7.49
CA ALA A 165 -2.84 -22.06 -8.25
C ALA A 165 -1.86 -21.04 -7.64
N ASN A 166 -0.90 -21.48 -6.84
CA ASN A 166 0.18 -20.68 -6.28
C ASN A 166 1.25 -20.35 -7.35
N SER A 167 2.25 -19.57 -7.00
CA SER A 167 3.30 -19.15 -7.95
C SER A 167 4.01 -20.31 -8.60
N TYR A 168 4.26 -21.40 -7.88
CA TYR A 168 4.91 -22.61 -8.41
C TYR A 168 4.08 -23.26 -9.54
N ARG A 169 2.77 -23.38 -9.35
CA ARG A 169 1.87 -24.00 -10.35
C ARG A 169 1.59 -23.12 -11.55
N MET A 170 1.67 -21.79 -11.37
CA MET A 170 1.36 -20.84 -12.45
C MET A 170 2.59 -20.40 -13.23
N LEU A 171 3.79 -20.75 -12.79
CA LEU A 171 5.04 -20.37 -13.45
C LEU A 171 5.14 -20.95 -14.85
N GLU A 172 5.60 -20.16 -15.82
CA GLU A 172 6.01 -20.58 -17.15
C GLU A 172 7.51 -20.40 -17.39
N SER A 173 8.03 -19.22 -17.08
CA SER A 173 9.44 -18.91 -17.25
C SER A 173 9.91 -17.85 -16.28
N VAL A 174 11.21 -17.81 -16.06
CA VAL A 174 11.92 -16.82 -15.26
C VAL A 174 13.12 -16.29 -16.01
N ARG A 175 13.41 -15.01 -15.77
CA ARG A 175 14.67 -14.39 -16.16
C ARG A 175 15.43 -14.04 -14.88
N LEU A 176 16.69 -14.46 -14.80
CA LEU A 176 17.48 -14.49 -13.58
C LEU A 176 18.85 -13.83 -13.79
N VAL A 177 19.40 -13.31 -12.69
CA VAL A 177 20.84 -13.06 -12.55
C VAL A 177 21.37 -14.00 -11.48
N LEU A 178 22.24 -14.93 -11.88
CA LEU A 178 22.88 -15.91 -10.99
C LEU A 178 23.99 -15.27 -10.14
N ALA A 179 24.44 -15.98 -9.10
CA ALA A 179 25.47 -15.48 -8.18
C ALA A 179 26.80 -15.09 -8.85
N ASP A 180 27.14 -15.68 -9.98
CA ASP A 180 28.30 -15.35 -10.80
C ASP A 180 28.08 -14.18 -11.76
N GLY A 181 26.88 -13.60 -11.79
CA GLY A 181 26.48 -12.50 -12.68
C GLY A 181 25.89 -12.94 -14.02
N THR A 182 25.81 -14.24 -14.30
CA THR A 182 25.21 -14.76 -15.54
C THR A 182 23.73 -14.46 -15.59
N VAL A 183 23.27 -13.92 -16.74
CA VAL A 183 21.83 -13.68 -17.00
C VAL A 183 21.30 -14.89 -17.78
N LEU A 184 20.20 -15.47 -17.27
CA LEU A 184 19.49 -16.59 -17.90
C LEU A 184 18.01 -16.26 -18.03
N ASP A 185 17.48 -16.41 -19.24
CA ASP A 185 16.04 -16.41 -19.50
C ASP A 185 15.59 -17.82 -19.88
N THR A 186 14.84 -18.48 -19.00
CA THR A 186 14.37 -19.87 -19.23
C THR A 186 13.27 -19.96 -20.30
N GLY A 187 12.64 -18.85 -20.65
CA GLY A 187 11.64 -18.77 -21.72
C GLY A 187 12.23 -18.51 -23.11
N ASP A 188 13.54 -18.15 -23.20
CA ASP A 188 14.21 -17.88 -24.47
C ASP A 188 15.13 -19.04 -24.87
N PRO A 189 14.84 -19.76 -25.97
CA PRO A 189 15.70 -20.85 -26.46
C PRO A 189 17.16 -20.44 -26.72
N SER A 190 17.40 -19.20 -27.14
CA SER A 190 18.75 -18.70 -27.39
C SER A 190 19.53 -18.52 -26.09
N SER A 191 18.86 -17.99 -25.05
CA SER A 191 19.44 -17.87 -23.72
C SER A 191 19.72 -19.24 -23.08
N ARG A 192 18.82 -20.21 -23.21
CA ARG A 192 19.05 -21.59 -22.77
C ARG A 192 20.28 -22.21 -23.45
N ALA A 193 20.40 -22.06 -24.77
CA ALA A 193 21.55 -22.59 -25.53
C ALA A 193 22.87 -21.94 -25.10
N ALA A 194 22.89 -20.61 -24.91
CA ALA A 194 24.07 -19.91 -24.43
C ALA A 194 24.48 -20.33 -23.01
N PHE A 195 23.49 -20.50 -22.12
CA PHE A 195 23.74 -21.01 -20.77
C PHE A 195 24.26 -22.44 -20.76
N ALA A 196 23.68 -23.34 -21.55
CA ALA A 196 24.14 -24.73 -21.66
C ALA A 196 25.59 -24.83 -22.17
N ALA A 197 25.98 -23.95 -23.10
CA ALA A 197 27.35 -23.91 -23.59
C ALA A 197 28.35 -23.35 -22.57
N SER A 198 27.95 -22.36 -21.76
CA SER A 198 28.83 -21.72 -20.76
C SER A 198 28.88 -22.46 -19.42
N HIS A 199 27.81 -23.20 -19.07
CA HIS A 199 27.64 -23.88 -17.77
C HIS A 199 27.22 -25.36 -17.92
N PRO A 200 27.88 -26.16 -18.72
CA PRO A 200 27.47 -27.56 -18.98
C PRO A 200 27.40 -28.38 -17.70
N GLY A 201 28.35 -28.26 -16.82
CA GLY A 201 28.36 -28.99 -15.53
C GLY A 201 27.23 -28.59 -14.56
N PHE A 202 26.62 -27.41 -14.72
CA PHE A 202 25.50 -27.00 -13.91
C PHE A 202 24.24 -27.81 -14.24
N LEU A 203 23.92 -27.94 -15.52
CA LEU A 203 22.77 -28.71 -15.98
C LEU A 203 22.93 -30.19 -15.72
N ASP A 204 24.13 -30.75 -15.94
CA ASP A 204 24.48 -32.14 -15.63
C ASP A 204 24.28 -32.42 -14.13
N ARG A 205 24.68 -31.50 -13.27
CA ARG A 205 24.49 -31.65 -11.83
C ARG A 205 23.03 -31.61 -11.44
N LEU A 206 22.21 -30.76 -12.04
CA LEU A 206 20.75 -30.77 -11.82
C LEU A 206 20.12 -32.10 -12.23
N ALA A 207 20.52 -32.64 -13.39
CA ALA A 207 20.06 -33.95 -13.85
C ALA A 207 20.48 -35.07 -12.90
N GLU A 208 21.72 -35.06 -12.43
CA GLU A 208 22.22 -36.01 -11.42
C GLU A 208 21.41 -35.94 -10.10
N LEU A 209 21.14 -34.72 -9.61
CA LEU A 209 20.33 -34.53 -8.40
C LEU A 209 18.91 -35.06 -8.58
N ARG A 210 18.31 -34.83 -9.78
CA ARG A 210 17.00 -35.39 -10.14
C ARG A 210 17.04 -36.92 -10.10
N ASP A 211 17.96 -37.52 -10.80
CA ASP A 211 18.05 -38.97 -10.94
C ASP A 211 18.33 -39.65 -9.58
N ARG A 212 19.22 -39.07 -8.78
CA ARG A 212 19.48 -39.51 -7.40
C ARG A 212 18.22 -39.40 -6.53
N THR A 213 17.47 -38.31 -6.66
CA THR A 213 16.23 -38.08 -5.89
C THR A 213 15.18 -39.12 -6.28
N ARG A 214 14.99 -39.39 -7.57
CA ARG A 214 14.01 -40.37 -8.07
C ARG A 214 14.37 -41.81 -7.75
N ALA A 215 15.65 -42.12 -7.59
CA ALA A 215 16.14 -43.46 -7.16
C ALA A 215 15.82 -43.75 -5.67
N ASP A 216 15.64 -42.71 -4.85
CA ASP A 216 15.25 -42.87 -3.43
C ASP A 216 13.70 -42.77 -3.26
N ALA A 217 13.05 -43.92 -3.32
CA ALA A 217 11.60 -44.01 -3.21
C ALA A 217 11.05 -43.38 -1.91
N LYS A 218 11.81 -43.47 -0.79
CA LYS A 218 11.38 -42.87 0.50
C LYS A 218 11.45 -41.35 0.45
N LEU A 219 12.46 -40.81 -0.21
CA LEU A 219 12.59 -39.37 -0.39
C LEU A 219 11.47 -38.84 -1.31
N VAL A 220 11.18 -39.52 -2.42
CA VAL A 220 10.08 -39.16 -3.33
C VAL A 220 8.74 -39.17 -2.61
N GLU A 221 8.43 -40.20 -1.84
CA GLU A 221 7.20 -40.28 -1.05
C GLU A 221 7.11 -39.12 -0.03
N ARG A 222 8.21 -38.83 0.66
CA ARG A 222 8.28 -37.70 1.60
C ARG A 222 8.01 -36.37 0.89
N ILE A 223 8.65 -36.12 -0.26
CA ILE A 223 8.47 -34.91 -1.05
C ILE A 223 6.99 -34.76 -1.46
N ARG A 224 6.41 -35.80 -2.06
CA ARG A 224 4.99 -35.79 -2.47
C ARG A 224 4.04 -35.53 -1.31
N ARG A 225 4.26 -36.19 -0.18
CA ARG A 225 3.45 -35.98 1.02
C ARG A 225 3.56 -34.56 1.57
N LYS A 226 4.78 -33.99 1.60
CA LYS A 226 5.00 -32.64 2.10
C LYS A 226 4.35 -31.55 1.23
N TYR A 227 4.34 -31.73 -0.08
CA TYR A 227 3.70 -30.80 -1.00
C TYR A 227 2.23 -31.11 -1.31
N SER A 228 1.64 -32.13 -0.67
CA SER A 228 0.18 -32.32 -0.68
C SER A 228 -0.57 -31.36 0.25
N ILE A 229 0.15 -30.63 1.08
CA ILE A 229 -0.31 -29.52 1.92
C ILE A 229 0.49 -28.28 1.58
N LYS A 230 0.04 -27.09 1.99
CA LYS A 230 0.86 -25.87 1.87
C LYS A 230 2.19 -26.05 2.60
N ASN A 231 3.29 -25.84 1.90
CA ASN A 231 4.63 -25.97 2.49
C ASN A 231 5.63 -25.07 1.75
N VAL A 232 6.21 -24.15 2.50
CA VAL A 232 7.32 -23.27 2.09
C VAL A 232 8.49 -23.37 3.09
N THR A 233 8.55 -24.44 3.88
CA THR A 233 9.68 -24.70 4.77
C THR A 233 10.84 -25.31 3.96
N GLY A 234 11.98 -24.67 3.95
CA GLY A 234 13.15 -25.09 3.17
C GLY A 234 13.08 -24.61 1.71
N LEU A 235 14.00 -25.11 0.88
CA LEU A 235 13.94 -24.91 -0.56
C LEU A 235 12.88 -25.82 -1.19
N THR A 236 12.23 -25.34 -2.24
CA THR A 236 11.34 -26.16 -3.06
C THR A 236 12.13 -27.23 -3.78
N ILE A 237 11.95 -28.51 -3.40
CA ILE A 237 12.62 -29.67 -4.02
C ILE A 237 11.65 -30.55 -4.81
N LEU A 238 10.41 -30.15 -4.92
CA LEU A 238 9.37 -30.83 -5.73
C LEU A 238 9.74 -30.93 -7.22
N PRO A 239 10.44 -29.94 -7.83
CA PRO A 239 10.81 -30.00 -9.24
C PRO A 239 11.59 -31.25 -9.64
N PHE A 240 12.42 -31.81 -8.76
CA PHE A 240 13.16 -33.04 -9.03
C PHE A 240 12.26 -34.28 -9.20
N VAL A 241 11.02 -34.21 -8.71
CA VAL A 241 10.04 -35.29 -8.84
C VAL A 241 9.12 -35.07 -10.04
N GLU A 242 8.82 -33.81 -10.38
CA GLU A 242 7.79 -33.47 -11.36
C GLU A 242 8.34 -33.17 -12.77
N TYR A 243 9.57 -32.65 -12.92
CA TYR A 243 10.10 -32.20 -14.21
C TYR A 243 11.30 -33.02 -14.67
N ASP A 244 11.41 -33.22 -16.00
CA ASP A 244 12.52 -33.90 -16.64
C ASP A 244 13.56 -32.93 -17.20
N ASP A 245 13.14 -31.81 -17.75
CA ASP A 245 14.03 -30.79 -18.30
C ASP A 245 14.78 -30.04 -17.19
N PRO A 246 16.14 -30.02 -17.19
CA PRO A 246 16.89 -29.25 -16.22
C PRO A 246 16.56 -27.75 -16.13
N PHE A 247 16.11 -27.14 -17.24
CA PHE A 247 15.67 -25.72 -17.20
C PHE A 247 14.33 -25.53 -16.48
N ASP A 248 13.41 -26.48 -16.63
CA ASP A 248 12.14 -26.45 -15.91
C ASP A 248 12.39 -26.70 -14.41
N ILE A 249 13.29 -27.62 -14.09
CA ILE A 249 13.75 -27.83 -12.70
C ILE A 249 14.33 -26.53 -12.14
N LEU A 250 15.29 -25.91 -12.87
CA LEU A 250 15.92 -24.66 -12.46
C LEU A 250 14.90 -23.55 -12.20
N ALA A 251 13.99 -23.33 -13.14
CA ALA A 251 12.97 -22.28 -13.04
C ALA A 251 12.09 -22.45 -11.79
N HIS A 252 11.66 -23.69 -11.52
CA HIS A 252 10.78 -23.97 -10.40
C HIS A 252 11.51 -24.02 -9.03
N LEU A 253 12.83 -24.27 -8.99
CA LEU A 253 13.65 -24.14 -7.79
C LEU A 253 13.74 -22.70 -7.28
N ILE A 254 13.57 -21.71 -8.16
CA ILE A 254 13.58 -20.29 -7.79
C ILE A 254 12.34 -19.90 -6.98
N VAL A 255 11.21 -20.58 -7.21
CA VAL A 255 9.97 -20.33 -6.47
C VAL A 255 10.11 -20.87 -5.04
N GLY A 256 10.01 -19.99 -4.05
CA GLY A 256 10.23 -20.33 -2.65
C GLY A 256 11.71 -20.32 -2.21
N SER A 257 12.61 -19.81 -3.05
CA SER A 257 14.05 -19.70 -2.72
C SER A 257 14.42 -18.53 -1.81
N GLU A 258 13.51 -17.62 -1.54
CA GLU A 258 13.71 -16.46 -0.65
C GLU A 258 14.97 -15.63 -0.97
N GLY A 259 15.34 -15.56 -2.26
CA GLY A 259 16.53 -14.84 -2.72
C GLY A 259 17.86 -15.50 -2.34
N THR A 260 17.86 -16.80 -2.02
CA THR A 260 19.08 -17.54 -1.68
C THR A 260 19.76 -18.18 -2.88
N LEU A 261 19.10 -18.25 -4.05
CA LEU A 261 19.63 -18.91 -5.26
C LEU A 261 20.00 -17.93 -6.37
N ALA A 262 19.22 -16.91 -6.61
CA ALA A 262 19.44 -15.93 -7.69
C ALA A 262 18.65 -14.64 -7.43
N PHE A 263 18.92 -13.59 -8.22
CA PHE A 263 18.03 -12.43 -8.36
C PHE A 263 17.04 -12.69 -9.51
N LEU A 264 15.77 -12.54 -9.21
CA LEU A 264 14.67 -12.72 -10.15
C LEU A 264 14.37 -11.38 -10.83
N SER A 265 14.74 -11.25 -12.12
CA SER A 265 14.60 -9.99 -12.88
C SER A 265 13.31 -9.90 -13.69
N GLU A 266 12.75 -11.04 -14.13
CA GLU A 266 11.46 -11.10 -14.84
C GLU A 266 10.80 -12.46 -14.61
N ILE A 267 9.47 -12.48 -14.60
CA ILE A 267 8.65 -13.66 -14.36
C ILE A 267 7.51 -13.67 -15.37
N THR A 268 7.30 -14.80 -16.03
CA THR A 268 6.09 -15.03 -16.84
C THR A 268 5.26 -16.09 -16.14
N VAL A 269 3.98 -15.77 -15.90
CA VAL A 269 3.03 -16.69 -15.26
C VAL A 269 1.73 -16.77 -16.05
N ARG A 270 1.07 -17.91 -15.94
CA ARG A 270 -0.30 -18.10 -16.42
C ARG A 270 -1.27 -17.36 -15.48
N THR A 271 -2.42 -17.01 -16.03
CA THR A 271 -3.51 -16.33 -15.30
C THR A 271 -4.74 -17.22 -15.28
N ALA A 272 -5.71 -16.90 -14.41
CA ALA A 272 -6.99 -17.59 -14.36
C ALA A 272 -8.15 -16.67 -14.77
N PRO A 273 -9.25 -17.18 -15.33
CA PRO A 273 -10.44 -16.38 -15.56
C PRO A 273 -11.04 -15.89 -14.23
N LEU A 274 -11.74 -14.76 -14.28
CA LEU A 274 -12.58 -14.33 -13.17
C LEU A 274 -13.84 -15.24 -13.14
N PRO A 275 -14.30 -15.66 -11.95
CA PRO A 275 -15.55 -16.38 -11.82
C PRO A 275 -16.74 -15.48 -12.20
N GLU A 276 -17.79 -16.07 -12.77
CA GLU A 276 -19.02 -15.35 -13.08
C GLU A 276 -19.92 -15.17 -11.85
N VAL A 277 -19.92 -16.17 -10.97
CA VAL A 277 -20.70 -16.17 -9.74
C VAL A 277 -19.81 -16.45 -8.55
N GLU A 278 -19.81 -15.52 -7.58
CA GLU A 278 -19.14 -15.67 -6.29
C GLU A 278 -20.17 -15.61 -5.18
N GLU A 279 -20.17 -16.60 -4.32
CA GLU A 279 -21.05 -16.61 -3.13
C GLU A 279 -20.24 -16.89 -1.87
N SER A 280 -20.70 -16.38 -0.75
CA SER A 280 -20.12 -16.66 0.56
C SER A 280 -21.20 -16.99 1.59
N ALA A 281 -20.80 -17.75 2.62
CA ALA A 281 -21.63 -18.00 3.79
C ALA A 281 -20.76 -17.99 5.06
N LEU A 282 -21.30 -17.42 6.15
CA LEU A 282 -20.68 -17.48 7.46
C LEU A 282 -21.33 -18.61 8.26
N LEU A 283 -20.58 -19.68 8.50
CA LEU A 283 -21.02 -20.87 9.22
C LEU A 283 -20.59 -20.77 10.68
N LEU A 284 -21.54 -20.78 11.61
CA LEU A 284 -21.29 -20.70 13.05
C LEU A 284 -21.55 -22.05 13.73
N PHE A 285 -20.55 -22.57 14.44
CA PHE A 285 -20.57 -23.86 15.10
C PHE A 285 -20.50 -23.71 16.62
N HIS A 286 -21.16 -24.62 17.35
CA HIS A 286 -21.10 -24.64 18.82
C HIS A 286 -19.71 -24.95 19.38
N THR A 287 -18.87 -25.65 18.61
CA THR A 287 -17.51 -26.01 19.04
C THR A 287 -16.49 -25.82 17.92
N THR A 288 -15.28 -25.44 18.31
CA THR A 288 -14.08 -25.40 17.46
C THR A 288 -13.86 -26.73 16.73
N LYS A 289 -14.03 -27.85 17.45
CA LYS A 289 -13.87 -29.19 16.87
C LYS A 289 -14.84 -29.43 15.72
N SER A 290 -16.13 -29.15 15.93
CA SER A 290 -17.17 -29.34 14.91
C SER A 290 -16.91 -28.46 13.67
N ALA A 291 -16.44 -27.22 13.84
CA ALA A 291 -16.08 -26.34 12.74
C ALA A 291 -14.94 -26.93 11.87
N CYS A 292 -13.89 -27.46 12.49
CA CYS A 292 -12.76 -28.09 11.79
C CYS A 292 -13.18 -29.40 11.08
N GLU A 293 -13.98 -30.23 11.75
CA GLU A 293 -14.51 -31.47 11.17
C GLU A 293 -15.42 -31.22 9.97
N ALA A 294 -16.25 -30.16 10.02
CA ALA A 294 -17.12 -29.76 8.90
C ALA A 294 -16.29 -29.36 7.67
N VAL A 295 -15.20 -28.61 7.85
CA VAL A 295 -14.29 -28.28 6.72
C VAL A 295 -13.66 -29.55 6.15
N SER A 296 -13.22 -30.47 7.00
CA SER A 296 -12.65 -31.76 6.58
C SER A 296 -13.65 -32.57 5.74
N ALA A 297 -14.94 -32.53 6.10
CA ALA A 297 -16.01 -33.21 5.38
C ALA A 297 -16.41 -32.50 4.09
N MET A 298 -16.34 -31.15 4.04
CA MET A 298 -16.67 -30.36 2.85
C MET A 298 -15.55 -30.39 1.79
N LYS A 299 -14.28 -30.50 2.17
CA LYS A 299 -13.15 -30.46 1.20
C LYS A 299 -13.27 -31.46 0.06
N PRO A 300 -13.64 -32.74 0.26
CA PRO A 300 -13.74 -33.71 -0.82
C PRO A 300 -14.80 -33.37 -1.87
N THR A 301 -15.77 -32.50 -1.59
CA THR A 301 -16.80 -32.11 -2.55
C THR A 301 -16.21 -31.28 -3.71
N GLY A 302 -15.07 -30.62 -3.50
CA GLY A 302 -14.49 -29.68 -4.47
C GLY A 302 -15.34 -28.41 -4.70
N ALA A 303 -16.38 -28.20 -3.87
CA ALA A 303 -17.31 -27.08 -4.05
C ALA A 303 -16.79 -25.73 -3.53
N LEU A 304 -15.83 -25.76 -2.60
CA LEU A 304 -15.30 -24.56 -1.94
C LEU A 304 -14.06 -24.02 -2.64
N ALA A 305 -14.03 -22.72 -2.89
CA ALA A 305 -12.84 -21.96 -3.31
C ALA A 305 -12.02 -21.51 -2.09
N ALA A 306 -12.67 -21.22 -0.95
CA ALA A 306 -12.00 -20.89 0.29
C ALA A 306 -12.84 -21.33 1.50
N ALA A 307 -12.16 -21.60 2.63
CA ALA A 307 -12.78 -21.81 3.94
C ALA A 307 -11.86 -21.21 5.01
N GLU A 308 -12.29 -20.11 5.62
CA GLU A 308 -11.56 -19.36 6.63
C GLU A 308 -12.11 -19.66 8.02
N PHE A 309 -11.30 -20.29 8.84
CA PHE A 309 -11.66 -20.63 10.21
C PHE A 309 -11.32 -19.50 11.19
N PHE A 310 -12.13 -19.36 12.24
CA PHE A 310 -11.91 -18.45 13.37
C PHE A 310 -12.22 -19.17 14.68
N ASP A 311 -11.28 -19.16 15.63
CA ASP A 311 -11.59 -19.57 16.99
C ASP A 311 -12.38 -18.50 17.75
N ARG A 312 -12.92 -18.83 18.93
CA ARG A 312 -13.74 -17.90 19.72
C ARG A 312 -12.98 -16.61 20.09
N LYS A 313 -11.68 -16.68 20.31
CA LYS A 313 -10.86 -15.51 20.64
C LYS A 313 -10.67 -14.59 19.43
N ALA A 314 -10.50 -15.16 18.23
CA ALA A 314 -10.47 -14.40 16.98
C ALA A 314 -11.80 -13.66 16.76
N MET A 315 -12.93 -14.33 16.97
CA MET A 315 -14.25 -13.70 16.87
C MET A 315 -14.45 -12.57 17.89
N ARG A 316 -14.03 -12.76 19.15
CA ARG A 316 -14.10 -11.71 20.19
C ARG A 316 -13.33 -10.45 19.86
N ALA A 317 -12.22 -10.57 19.15
CA ALA A 317 -11.43 -9.41 18.76
C ALA A 317 -12.21 -8.46 17.84
N VAL A 318 -13.22 -8.95 17.12
CA VAL A 318 -13.99 -8.18 16.12
C VAL A 318 -15.49 -8.10 16.42
N GLU A 319 -16.03 -8.81 17.42
CA GLU A 319 -17.47 -8.97 17.66
C GLU A 319 -18.21 -7.62 17.91
N LYS A 320 -17.50 -6.56 18.33
CA LYS A 320 -18.11 -5.23 18.51
C LYS A 320 -18.70 -4.65 17.21
N ASP A 321 -18.06 -4.98 16.10
CA ASP A 321 -18.45 -4.51 14.77
C ASP A 321 -19.33 -5.54 14.02
N PHE A 322 -19.51 -6.76 14.60
CA PHE A 322 -20.18 -7.89 13.98
C PHE A 322 -21.14 -8.56 14.98
N PRO A 323 -22.37 -8.00 15.15
CA PRO A 323 -23.36 -8.47 16.14
C PRO A 323 -23.72 -9.96 16.03
N GLU A 324 -23.61 -10.54 14.84
CA GLU A 324 -23.83 -11.97 14.56
C GLU A 324 -22.89 -12.92 15.36
N LEU A 325 -21.79 -12.39 15.88
CA LEU A 325 -20.82 -13.15 16.71
C LEU A 325 -21.13 -13.08 18.21
N LEU A 326 -22.07 -12.25 18.62
CA LEU A 326 -22.43 -12.06 20.02
C LEU A 326 -23.17 -13.29 20.55
N GLY A 327 -22.99 -13.60 21.84
CA GLY A 327 -23.68 -14.69 22.52
C GLY A 327 -23.22 -16.11 22.18
N LEU A 328 -22.20 -16.27 21.34
CA LEU A 328 -21.61 -17.57 21.04
C LEU A 328 -20.89 -18.17 22.26
N LEU A 329 -20.92 -19.51 22.37
CA LEU A 329 -20.26 -20.26 23.44
C LEU A 329 -18.74 -20.05 23.43
N GLU A 330 -18.09 -20.33 24.57
CA GLU A 330 -16.64 -20.19 24.74
C GLU A 330 -15.80 -21.09 23.81
N ASP A 331 -16.33 -22.25 23.42
CA ASP A 331 -15.68 -23.19 22.50
C ASP A 331 -16.17 -23.06 21.06
N ALA A 332 -16.99 -22.05 20.76
CA ALA A 332 -17.53 -21.84 19.41
C ALA A 332 -16.41 -21.62 18.37
N GLY A 333 -16.65 -22.13 17.17
CA GLY A 333 -15.83 -21.89 15.99
C GLY A 333 -16.67 -21.33 14.84
N ALA A 334 -16.11 -20.49 14.00
CA ALA A 334 -16.74 -20.00 12.79
C ALA A 334 -15.94 -20.39 11.55
N VAL A 335 -16.63 -20.59 10.43
CA VAL A 335 -16.00 -20.80 9.12
C VAL A 335 -16.68 -19.89 8.10
N LEU A 336 -15.92 -18.96 7.52
CA LEU A 336 -16.35 -18.18 6.37
C LEU A 336 -15.97 -18.94 5.10
N VAL A 337 -16.97 -19.37 4.34
CA VAL A 337 -16.77 -20.12 3.09
C VAL A 337 -17.04 -19.28 1.87
N LYS A 338 -16.34 -19.59 0.76
CA LYS A 338 -16.53 -18.99 -0.54
C LYS A 338 -16.66 -20.08 -1.61
N THR A 339 -17.62 -19.89 -2.52
CA THR A 339 -17.72 -20.66 -3.77
C THR A 339 -17.46 -19.74 -4.96
N GLU A 340 -16.84 -20.28 -6.00
CA GLU A 340 -16.61 -19.61 -7.28
C GLU A 340 -17.17 -20.51 -8.38
N SER A 341 -17.96 -19.99 -9.30
CA SER A 341 -18.66 -20.77 -10.33
C SER A 341 -18.66 -20.04 -11.67
N SER A 342 -18.73 -20.80 -12.75
CA SER A 342 -18.84 -20.31 -14.13
C SER A 342 -20.29 -20.12 -14.58
N SER A 343 -21.27 -20.46 -13.74
CA SER A 343 -22.71 -20.29 -14.01
C SER A 343 -23.55 -20.42 -12.73
N ASP A 344 -24.77 -19.92 -12.77
CA ASP A 344 -25.77 -20.09 -11.68
C ASP A 344 -26.09 -21.55 -11.41
N ALA A 345 -26.10 -22.41 -12.45
CA ALA A 345 -26.37 -23.83 -12.32
C ALA A 345 -25.25 -24.54 -11.55
N GLU A 346 -23.98 -24.20 -11.83
CA GLU A 346 -22.85 -24.71 -11.07
C GLU A 346 -22.89 -24.21 -9.61
N ALA A 347 -23.22 -22.94 -9.39
CA ALA A 347 -23.36 -22.36 -8.05
C ALA A 347 -24.44 -23.09 -7.26
N ALA A 348 -25.62 -23.36 -7.85
CA ALA A 348 -26.70 -24.10 -7.21
C ALA A 348 -26.28 -25.53 -6.84
N LYS A 349 -25.53 -26.22 -7.71
CA LYS A 349 -25.01 -27.55 -7.42
C LYS A 349 -24.03 -27.52 -6.24
N LYS A 350 -23.06 -26.59 -6.24
CA LYS A 350 -22.10 -26.44 -5.15
C LYS A 350 -22.76 -26.17 -3.82
N ARG A 351 -23.80 -25.31 -3.78
CA ARG A 351 -24.60 -25.09 -2.58
C ARG A 351 -25.28 -26.36 -2.09
N ALA A 352 -25.89 -27.15 -2.99
CA ALA A 352 -26.54 -28.41 -2.62
C ALA A 352 -25.52 -29.42 -2.05
N ASP A 353 -24.36 -29.57 -2.68
CA ASP A 353 -23.29 -30.45 -2.23
C ASP A 353 -22.81 -30.07 -0.82
N ILE A 354 -22.61 -28.76 -0.56
CA ILE A 354 -22.23 -28.26 0.77
C ILE A 354 -23.36 -28.48 1.79
N ALA A 355 -24.62 -28.18 1.43
CA ALA A 355 -25.77 -28.36 2.31
C ALA A 355 -25.95 -29.82 2.72
N ALA A 356 -25.73 -30.76 1.80
CA ALA A 356 -25.77 -32.19 2.08
C ALA A 356 -24.74 -32.58 3.16
N VAL A 357 -23.51 -32.08 3.07
CA VAL A 357 -22.48 -32.30 4.11
C VAL A 357 -22.86 -31.65 5.42
N LEU A 358 -23.32 -30.40 5.40
CA LEU A 358 -23.66 -29.64 6.62
C LEU A 358 -24.86 -30.19 7.36
N SER A 359 -25.72 -30.99 6.70
CA SER A 359 -26.83 -31.68 7.35
C SER A 359 -26.39 -32.64 8.48
N GLY A 360 -25.14 -33.11 8.44
CA GLY A 360 -24.53 -33.94 9.50
C GLY A 360 -23.95 -33.14 10.67
N PHE A 361 -24.01 -31.79 10.63
CA PHE A 361 -23.43 -30.92 11.65
C PHE A 361 -24.46 -30.03 12.32
N LYS A 362 -24.27 -29.77 13.61
CA LYS A 362 -25.15 -28.83 14.35
C LYS A 362 -24.56 -27.43 14.30
N LEU A 363 -25.19 -26.57 13.49
CA LEU A 363 -24.86 -25.15 13.39
C LEU A 363 -25.56 -24.34 14.48
N ALA A 364 -24.96 -23.23 14.90
CA ALA A 364 -25.56 -22.25 15.81
C ALA A 364 -26.64 -21.38 15.10
N THR A 365 -26.46 -21.14 13.80
CA THR A 365 -27.39 -20.45 12.92
C THR A 365 -27.50 -21.20 11.59
N PRO A 366 -28.64 -21.10 10.87
CA PRO A 366 -28.73 -21.67 9.50
C PRO A 366 -27.62 -21.18 8.57
N ALA A 367 -27.16 -22.04 7.69
CA ALA A 367 -26.19 -21.68 6.64
C ALA A 367 -26.91 -20.97 5.50
N GLU A 368 -26.56 -19.72 5.23
CA GLU A 368 -27.13 -18.93 4.15
C GLU A 368 -26.04 -18.43 3.21
N PHE A 369 -26.07 -18.91 1.95
CA PHE A 369 -25.19 -18.43 0.90
C PHE A 369 -25.76 -17.17 0.25
N THR A 370 -24.91 -16.19 0.01
CA THR A 370 -25.29 -14.95 -0.65
C THR A 370 -24.21 -14.46 -1.62
N ALA A 371 -24.67 -13.85 -2.72
CA ALA A 371 -23.85 -13.09 -3.66
C ALA A 371 -23.93 -11.57 -3.42
N ASP A 372 -24.67 -11.10 -2.38
CA ASP A 372 -24.78 -9.67 -2.07
C ASP A 372 -23.39 -9.09 -1.73
N PRO A 373 -22.85 -8.17 -2.57
CA PRO A 373 -21.52 -7.60 -2.35
C PRO A 373 -21.39 -6.82 -1.02
N ALA A 374 -22.48 -6.29 -0.49
CA ALA A 374 -22.46 -5.53 0.76
C ALA A 374 -22.26 -6.48 1.95
N LEU A 375 -22.99 -7.59 1.98
CA LEU A 375 -22.90 -8.57 3.06
C LEU A 375 -21.61 -9.41 2.98
N THR A 376 -21.28 -9.93 1.78
CA THR A 376 -20.03 -10.68 1.58
C THR A 376 -18.82 -9.79 1.87
N GLY A 377 -18.82 -8.54 1.38
CA GLY A 377 -17.78 -7.57 1.69
C GLY A 377 -17.61 -7.31 3.19
N LYS A 378 -18.72 -7.26 3.95
CA LYS A 378 -18.70 -7.15 5.42
C LYS A 378 -18.00 -8.36 6.07
N TRP A 379 -18.32 -9.60 5.67
CA TRP A 379 -17.72 -10.80 6.23
C TRP A 379 -16.23 -10.92 5.90
N TRP A 380 -15.82 -10.60 4.67
CA TRP A 380 -14.40 -10.62 4.28
C TRP A 380 -13.61 -9.48 4.96
N ALA A 381 -14.25 -8.34 5.23
CA ALA A 381 -13.67 -7.28 6.05
C ALA A 381 -13.48 -7.72 7.52
N MET A 382 -14.42 -8.50 8.07
CA MET A 382 -14.28 -9.14 9.39
C MET A 382 -13.03 -9.99 9.45
N ARG A 383 -12.84 -10.89 8.49
CA ARG A 383 -11.64 -11.75 8.40
C ARG A 383 -10.35 -10.93 8.36
N SER A 384 -10.31 -9.90 7.53
CA SER A 384 -9.15 -9.02 7.39
C SER A 384 -8.91 -8.17 8.64
N GLY A 385 -9.93 -7.95 9.44
CA GLY A 385 -9.92 -7.16 10.66
C GLY A 385 -9.32 -7.86 11.89
N ILE A 386 -9.18 -9.20 11.89
CA ILE A 386 -8.72 -9.96 13.07
C ILE A 386 -7.30 -9.55 13.47
N PHE A 387 -6.35 -9.60 12.54
CA PHE A 387 -4.96 -9.25 12.84
C PHE A 387 -4.79 -7.81 13.35
N PRO A 388 -5.39 -6.78 12.71
CA PRO A 388 -5.38 -5.44 13.27
C PRO A 388 -6.06 -5.31 14.62
N ALA A 389 -7.18 -6.01 14.86
CA ALA A 389 -7.89 -5.95 16.14
C ALA A 389 -7.02 -6.49 17.28
N VAL A 390 -6.41 -7.67 17.10
CA VAL A 390 -5.49 -8.26 18.09
C VAL A 390 -4.23 -7.40 18.27
N GLY A 391 -3.61 -6.99 17.16
CA GLY A 391 -2.42 -6.14 17.20
C GLY A 391 -2.68 -4.76 17.80
N GLY A 392 -3.91 -4.22 17.66
CA GLY A 392 -4.32 -2.92 18.17
C GLY A 392 -4.54 -2.88 19.70
N THR A 393 -4.80 -3.99 20.33
CA THR A 393 -5.05 -4.08 21.78
C THR A 393 -3.81 -4.47 22.59
N ARG A 394 -2.71 -4.86 21.92
CA ARG A 394 -1.49 -5.30 22.59
C ARG A 394 -0.85 -4.22 23.46
N GLU A 395 -0.10 -4.64 24.46
CA GLU A 395 0.74 -3.75 25.27
C GLU A 395 1.79 -3.02 24.40
N ILE A 396 2.07 -1.78 24.74
CA ILE A 396 3.14 -1.01 24.09
C ILE A 396 4.49 -1.65 24.41
N GLY A 397 5.31 -1.87 23.40
CA GLY A 397 6.58 -2.58 23.49
C GLY A 397 6.50 -4.07 23.17
N ALA A 398 5.29 -4.66 23.16
CA ALA A 398 5.10 -6.01 22.67
C ALA A 398 5.05 -6.04 21.13
N THR A 399 5.56 -7.13 20.55
CA THR A 399 5.43 -7.46 19.13
C THR A 399 4.17 -8.30 18.93
N CYS A 400 3.40 -7.99 17.91
CA CYS A 400 2.32 -8.85 17.44
C CYS A 400 2.92 -9.82 16.42
N LEU A 401 3.13 -11.05 16.83
CA LEU A 401 3.66 -12.12 16.00
C LEU A 401 2.50 -12.82 15.29
N ILE A 402 2.70 -13.15 14.05
CA ILE A 402 1.84 -14.05 13.29
C ILE A 402 2.69 -15.17 12.70
N GLU A 403 2.41 -16.36 13.10
CA GLU A 403 3.04 -17.58 12.62
C GLU A 403 2.04 -18.41 11.84
N ASP A 404 2.55 -19.31 11.00
CA ASP A 404 1.70 -20.18 10.20
C ASP A 404 2.26 -21.60 10.15
N VAL A 405 1.35 -22.57 10.27
CA VAL A 405 1.67 -23.99 10.16
C VAL A 405 0.64 -24.69 9.29
N ALA A 406 1.00 -25.83 8.70
CA ALA A 406 0.00 -26.63 7.98
C ALA A 406 0.10 -28.11 8.34
N VAL A 407 -1.08 -28.76 8.37
CA VAL A 407 -1.22 -30.21 8.53
C VAL A 407 -2.26 -30.74 7.53
N PRO A 408 -2.31 -32.07 7.29
CA PRO A 408 -3.41 -32.65 6.54
C PRO A 408 -4.77 -32.28 7.13
N VAL A 409 -5.72 -31.84 6.30
CA VAL A 409 -7.03 -31.30 6.73
C VAL A 409 -7.78 -32.18 7.74
N PRO A 410 -7.77 -33.55 7.63
CA PRO A 410 -8.42 -34.39 8.63
C PRO A 410 -7.84 -34.30 10.05
N ARG A 411 -6.65 -33.70 10.20
CA ARG A 411 -5.97 -33.54 11.50
C ARG A 411 -6.17 -32.15 12.11
N LEU A 412 -6.93 -31.26 11.45
CA LEU A 412 -7.12 -29.88 11.89
C LEU A 412 -7.74 -29.77 13.29
N ALA A 413 -8.80 -30.53 13.54
CA ALA A 413 -9.49 -30.47 14.84
C ALA A 413 -8.55 -30.81 16.00
N GLU A 414 -7.77 -31.88 15.86
CA GLU A 414 -6.81 -32.29 16.87
C GLU A 414 -5.71 -31.24 17.07
N LEU A 415 -5.10 -30.79 15.96
CA LEU A 415 -4.05 -29.78 16.04
C LEU A 415 -4.55 -28.48 16.70
N THR A 416 -5.75 -28.04 16.40
CA THR A 416 -6.31 -26.80 16.96
C THR A 416 -6.43 -26.87 18.47
N LEU A 417 -7.01 -27.95 18.97
CA LEU A 417 -7.18 -28.16 20.41
C LEU A 417 -5.84 -28.30 21.16
N GLU A 418 -4.88 -28.98 20.54
CA GLU A 418 -3.54 -29.13 21.11
C GLU A 418 -2.74 -27.83 21.09
N LEU A 419 -2.83 -27.03 20.02
CA LEU A 419 -2.22 -25.69 19.98
C LEU A 419 -2.82 -24.77 21.04
N GLN A 420 -4.15 -24.77 21.20
CA GLN A 420 -4.80 -23.99 22.25
C GLN A 420 -4.34 -24.40 23.67
N SER A 421 -4.11 -25.70 23.91
CA SER A 421 -3.55 -26.20 25.18
C SER A 421 -2.11 -25.75 25.36
N LEU A 422 -1.28 -25.98 24.35
CA LEU A 422 0.13 -25.59 24.33
C LEU A 422 0.31 -24.09 24.61
N PHE A 423 -0.50 -23.23 23.98
CA PHE A 423 -0.41 -21.79 24.24
C PHE A 423 -0.75 -21.43 25.68
N ARG A 424 -1.81 -22.03 26.26
CA ARG A 424 -2.16 -21.85 27.68
C ARG A 424 -1.05 -22.30 28.62
N GLU A 425 -0.44 -23.47 28.37
CA GLU A 425 0.65 -24.06 29.17
C GLU A 425 1.90 -23.17 29.16
N HIS A 426 2.14 -22.46 28.05
CA HIS A 426 3.26 -21.53 27.90
C HIS A 426 2.92 -20.09 28.27
N GLY A 427 1.71 -19.81 28.80
CA GLY A 427 1.32 -18.48 29.29
C GLY A 427 0.77 -17.52 28.23
N TYR A 428 0.39 -18.02 27.03
CA TYR A 428 -0.22 -17.21 25.96
C TYR A 428 -1.75 -17.36 25.98
N HIS A 429 -2.39 -16.82 27.01
CA HIS A 429 -3.83 -16.95 27.24
C HIS A 429 -4.68 -16.18 26.23
N ASP A 430 -4.12 -15.16 25.58
CA ASP A 430 -4.74 -14.31 24.55
C ASP A 430 -4.41 -14.76 23.11
N ALA A 431 -3.69 -15.87 22.94
CA ALA A 431 -3.37 -16.40 21.63
C ALA A 431 -4.62 -16.69 20.80
N VAL A 432 -4.60 -16.30 19.53
CA VAL A 432 -5.71 -16.42 18.58
C VAL A 432 -5.32 -17.40 17.48
N ILE A 433 -6.24 -18.29 17.09
CA ILE A 433 -6.06 -19.20 15.95
C ILE A 433 -7.11 -18.88 14.88
N TYR A 434 -6.65 -18.68 13.66
CA TYR A 434 -7.50 -18.53 12.47
C TYR A 434 -6.72 -18.97 11.23
N GLY A 435 -7.36 -19.12 10.07
CA GLY A 435 -6.60 -19.43 8.86
C GLY A 435 -7.37 -20.18 7.79
N HIS A 436 -6.61 -20.64 6.80
CA HIS A 436 -7.10 -21.27 5.58
C HIS A 436 -7.40 -22.75 5.82
N ALA A 437 -8.56 -23.01 6.43
CA ALA A 437 -8.95 -24.37 6.85
C ALA A 437 -9.00 -25.38 5.69
N LEU A 438 -9.43 -24.92 4.49
CA LEU A 438 -9.48 -25.75 3.30
C LEU A 438 -8.11 -26.35 2.92
N GLU A 439 -7.04 -25.62 3.26
CA GLU A 439 -5.66 -26.01 2.97
C GLU A 439 -4.91 -26.58 4.19
N GLY A 440 -5.59 -26.75 5.30
CA GLY A 440 -4.97 -27.25 6.54
C GLY A 440 -4.00 -26.27 7.19
N ASN A 441 -4.08 -24.98 6.80
CA ASN A 441 -3.15 -23.94 7.21
C ASN A 441 -3.73 -23.05 8.30
N TRP A 442 -3.07 -23.06 9.47
CA TRP A 442 -3.40 -22.21 10.60
C TRP A 442 -2.41 -21.08 10.78
N HIS A 443 -2.95 -19.88 10.97
CA HIS A 443 -2.22 -18.77 11.55
C HIS A 443 -2.53 -18.70 13.03
N PHE A 444 -1.51 -18.37 13.82
CA PHE A 444 -1.73 -18.02 15.22
C PHE A 444 -1.06 -16.68 15.54
N ILE A 445 -1.77 -15.85 16.28
CA ILE A 445 -1.29 -14.53 16.69
C ILE A 445 -0.93 -14.57 18.17
N LEU A 446 0.27 -14.08 18.47
CA LEU A 446 0.80 -13.97 19.82
C LEU A 446 1.27 -12.54 20.08
N ASN A 447 0.97 -12.02 21.26
CA ASN A 447 1.55 -10.76 21.73
C ASN A 447 2.78 -11.09 22.58
N GLN A 448 3.99 -10.79 22.08
CA GLN A 448 5.26 -11.18 22.69
C GLN A 448 6.15 -10.00 22.97
N ARG A 449 6.69 -9.94 24.18
CA ARG A 449 7.78 -9.02 24.53
C ARG A 449 9.14 -9.69 24.31
N PHE A 450 10.12 -8.89 23.86
CA PHE A 450 11.49 -9.37 23.65
C PHE A 450 12.52 -8.49 24.41
N ASP A 451 12.07 -7.76 25.42
CA ASP A 451 12.88 -6.81 26.17
C ASP A 451 13.57 -7.43 27.39
N THR A 452 13.22 -8.66 27.74
CA THR A 452 13.90 -9.38 28.84
C THR A 452 14.34 -10.78 28.40
N PRO A 453 15.40 -11.35 29.01
CA PRO A 453 15.84 -12.71 28.72
C PRO A 453 14.76 -13.77 29.01
N GLU A 454 13.94 -13.56 30.05
CA GLU A 454 12.87 -14.47 30.45
C GLU A 454 11.76 -14.52 29.40
N ALA A 455 11.38 -13.37 28.84
CA ALA A 455 10.38 -13.27 27.78
C ALA A 455 10.90 -13.94 26.48
N VAL A 456 12.18 -13.77 26.15
CA VAL A 456 12.81 -14.48 25.02
C VAL A 456 12.82 -16.00 25.25
N ALA A 457 13.16 -16.44 26.46
CA ALA A 457 13.17 -17.86 26.82
C ALA A 457 11.75 -18.48 26.85
N GLN A 458 10.73 -17.70 27.20
CA GLN A 458 9.33 -18.13 27.11
C GLN A 458 8.95 -18.41 25.65
N TYR A 459 9.26 -17.49 24.75
CA TYR A 459 9.03 -17.66 23.32
C TYR A 459 9.79 -18.87 22.74
N ASP A 460 11.07 -19.03 23.11
CA ASP A 460 11.92 -20.15 22.67
C ASP A 460 11.29 -21.51 23.08
N ARG A 461 10.89 -21.68 24.33
CA ARG A 461 10.25 -22.91 24.81
C ARG A 461 8.95 -23.22 24.07
N MET A 462 8.10 -22.21 23.90
CA MET A 462 6.83 -22.34 23.19
C MET A 462 7.04 -22.73 21.73
N MET A 463 7.94 -22.06 21.01
CA MET A 463 8.18 -22.35 19.59
C MET A 463 8.79 -23.74 19.38
N ARG A 464 9.70 -24.20 20.24
CA ARG A 464 10.22 -25.58 20.20
C ARG A 464 9.10 -26.60 20.42
N ALA A 465 8.18 -26.33 21.33
CA ALA A 465 7.02 -27.19 21.53
C ALA A 465 6.10 -27.24 20.30
N VAL A 466 5.87 -26.08 19.63
CA VAL A 466 5.15 -26.03 18.36
C VAL A 466 5.86 -26.85 17.27
N VAL A 467 7.17 -26.70 17.12
CA VAL A 467 7.97 -27.49 16.17
C VAL A 467 7.80 -29.00 16.40
N GLU A 468 7.92 -29.48 17.65
CA GLU A 468 7.74 -30.90 17.96
C GLU A 468 6.29 -31.35 17.73
N LEU A 469 5.32 -30.52 18.03
CA LEU A 469 3.92 -30.82 17.75
C LEU A 469 3.67 -30.94 16.23
N VAL A 470 4.01 -29.92 15.46
CA VAL A 470 3.66 -29.84 14.03
C VAL A 470 4.52 -30.79 13.19
N ALA A 471 5.85 -30.65 13.26
CA ALA A 471 6.76 -31.45 12.42
C ALA A 471 6.95 -32.88 13.00
N GLY A 472 7.04 -33.03 14.33
CA GLY A 472 7.26 -34.31 15.00
C GLY A 472 6.03 -35.19 15.01
N LYS A 473 4.92 -34.72 15.63
CA LYS A 473 3.71 -35.55 15.83
C LYS A 473 2.85 -35.61 14.56
N TYR A 474 2.59 -34.45 13.90
CA TYR A 474 1.67 -34.39 12.77
C TYR A 474 2.36 -34.55 11.41
N GLY A 475 3.69 -34.49 11.33
CA GLY A 475 4.43 -34.52 10.07
C GLY A 475 4.07 -33.33 9.14
N GLY A 476 3.55 -32.24 9.72
CA GLY A 476 3.09 -31.05 9.06
C GLY A 476 4.21 -30.12 8.57
N SER A 477 3.84 -28.94 8.10
CA SER A 477 4.73 -27.87 7.68
C SER A 477 4.85 -26.81 8.75
N LEU A 478 6.07 -26.37 9.04
CA LEU A 478 6.36 -25.28 9.99
C LEU A 478 6.16 -23.90 9.38
N LYS A 479 6.10 -23.80 8.05
CA LYS A 479 5.74 -22.61 7.29
C LYS A 479 4.88 -23.02 6.10
N ALA A 480 3.62 -22.65 6.15
CA ALA A 480 2.68 -22.93 5.09
C ALA A 480 2.83 -21.94 3.90
N GLU A 481 2.96 -20.62 4.21
CA GLU A 481 2.99 -19.56 3.18
C GLU A 481 3.90 -18.36 3.50
N HIS A 482 4.30 -18.12 4.77
CA HIS A 482 5.07 -16.92 5.15
C HIS A 482 6.55 -16.99 4.79
N GLY A 483 7.04 -18.14 4.30
CA GLY A 483 8.44 -18.41 4.03
C GLY A 483 9.21 -18.88 5.27
N THR A 484 10.26 -19.65 5.05
CA THR A 484 11.14 -20.16 6.12
C THR A 484 11.83 -19.01 6.85
N GLY A 485 12.40 -18.08 6.08
CA GLY A 485 13.15 -16.96 6.60
C GLY A 485 14.30 -17.34 7.51
N ARG A 486 14.58 -16.45 8.44
CA ARG A 486 15.50 -16.67 9.57
C ARG A 486 14.80 -17.40 10.71
N ASN A 487 13.48 -17.26 10.77
CA ASN A 487 12.65 -17.75 11.87
C ASN A 487 12.65 -19.28 11.96
N MET A 488 12.46 -19.97 10.84
CA MET A 488 12.40 -21.44 10.82
C MET A 488 13.64 -22.10 10.23
N ALA A 489 14.65 -21.35 9.82
CA ALA A 489 15.90 -21.90 9.28
C ALA A 489 16.53 -22.99 10.16
N PRO A 490 16.62 -22.87 11.50
CA PRO A 490 17.18 -23.93 12.34
C PRO A 490 16.37 -25.23 12.36
N PHE A 491 15.10 -25.19 11.97
CA PHE A 491 14.18 -26.31 12.10
C PHE A 491 13.91 -27.04 10.76
N VAL A 492 14.43 -26.56 9.65
CA VAL A 492 14.24 -27.17 8.31
C VAL A 492 14.66 -28.64 8.32
N ARG A 493 15.85 -28.96 8.86
CA ARG A 493 16.33 -30.33 8.97
C ARG A 493 15.41 -31.21 9.85
N ARG A 494 14.84 -30.67 10.94
CA ARG A 494 13.89 -31.36 11.81
C ARG A 494 12.60 -31.75 11.08
N GLU A 495 12.10 -30.86 10.23
CA GLU A 495 10.89 -31.09 9.43
C GLU A 495 11.15 -32.09 8.29
N TRP A 496 12.22 -31.88 7.54
CA TRP A 496 12.45 -32.58 6.28
C TRP A 496 13.29 -33.88 6.41
N GLY A 497 14.08 -34.00 7.47
CA GLY A 497 15.05 -35.06 7.65
C GLY A 497 16.30 -34.91 6.80
N ASP A 498 17.30 -35.75 7.06
CA ASP A 498 18.67 -35.59 6.52
C ASP A 498 18.75 -35.69 4.99
N ALA A 499 18.01 -36.60 4.37
CA ALA A 499 18.09 -36.81 2.92
C ALA A 499 17.59 -35.57 2.13
N ALA A 500 16.40 -35.05 2.49
CA ALA A 500 15.85 -33.87 1.87
C ALA A 500 16.67 -32.60 2.17
N TYR A 501 17.12 -32.44 3.43
CA TYR A 501 17.97 -31.32 3.82
C TYR A 501 19.31 -31.31 3.05
N ARG A 502 19.95 -32.46 2.85
CA ARG A 502 21.16 -32.59 2.00
C ARG A 502 20.87 -32.19 0.55
N LEU A 503 19.75 -32.64 -0.02
CA LEU A 503 19.35 -32.24 -1.38
C LEU A 503 19.19 -30.72 -1.49
N MET A 504 18.53 -30.08 -0.52
CA MET A 504 18.40 -28.61 -0.47
C MET A 504 19.76 -27.92 -0.37
N ARG A 505 20.71 -28.47 0.41
CA ARG A 505 22.09 -27.96 0.51
C ARG A 505 22.84 -28.13 -0.81
N ASP A 506 22.76 -29.30 -1.45
CA ASP A 506 23.37 -29.55 -2.78
C ASP A 506 22.86 -28.53 -3.82
N VAL A 507 21.56 -28.16 -3.79
CA VAL A 507 21.00 -27.12 -4.65
C VAL A 507 21.60 -25.74 -4.31
N LYS A 508 21.63 -25.38 -3.02
CA LYS A 508 22.21 -24.11 -2.59
C LYS A 508 23.66 -23.98 -3.03
N ASP A 509 24.48 -25.02 -2.83
CA ASP A 509 25.89 -25.04 -3.15
C ASP A 509 26.14 -24.99 -4.67
N LEU A 510 25.21 -25.51 -5.48
CA LEU A 510 25.26 -25.43 -6.94
C LEU A 510 24.99 -23.98 -7.43
N PHE A 511 23.99 -23.32 -6.89
CA PHE A 511 23.58 -21.96 -7.32
C PHE A 511 24.46 -20.86 -6.73
N ASP A 512 24.95 -21.07 -5.52
CA ASP A 512 25.71 -20.08 -4.75
C ASP A 512 26.88 -20.74 -4.00
N PRO A 513 27.91 -21.20 -4.72
CA PRO A 513 29.02 -21.96 -4.13
C PRO A 513 29.82 -21.17 -3.11
N LYS A 514 29.74 -19.85 -3.09
CA LYS A 514 30.39 -18.99 -2.09
C LYS A 514 29.50 -18.56 -0.94
N GLY A 515 28.21 -18.91 -0.97
CA GLY A 515 27.24 -18.60 0.07
C GLY A 515 26.99 -17.10 0.28
N ILE A 516 27.10 -16.28 -0.79
CA ILE A 516 26.92 -14.84 -0.70
C ILE A 516 25.44 -14.42 -0.67
N LEU A 517 24.53 -15.24 -1.23
CA LEU A 517 23.12 -14.87 -1.39
C LEU A 517 22.32 -15.21 -0.11
N ASN A 518 21.85 -14.18 0.55
CA ASN A 518 20.94 -14.19 1.70
C ASN A 518 21.29 -15.21 2.81
N PRO A 519 22.52 -15.19 3.36
CA PRO A 519 22.96 -16.16 4.34
C PRO A 519 22.10 -16.12 5.62
N GLY A 520 21.92 -17.31 6.23
CA GLY A 520 21.12 -17.47 7.45
C GLY A 520 19.60 -17.51 7.22
N VAL A 521 19.16 -17.40 5.96
CA VAL A 521 17.78 -17.63 5.51
C VAL A 521 17.70 -19.04 4.94
N ILE A 522 16.65 -19.79 5.26
CA ILE A 522 16.44 -21.21 4.94
C ILE A 522 17.47 -22.14 5.62
N PHE A 523 18.73 -21.77 5.64
CA PHE A 523 19.82 -22.54 6.20
C PHE A 523 20.51 -21.80 7.32
N ASN A 524 20.49 -22.36 8.54
CA ASN A 524 21.21 -21.80 9.67
C ASN A 524 21.60 -22.91 10.65
N GLU A 525 22.89 -23.05 10.95
CA GLU A 525 23.39 -24.05 11.87
C GLU A 525 23.28 -23.64 13.36
N ASP A 526 23.04 -22.33 13.63
CA ASP A 526 22.83 -21.86 15.00
C ASP A 526 21.39 -22.12 15.44
N PRO A 527 21.17 -23.05 16.39
CA PRO A 527 19.82 -23.43 16.84
C PRO A 527 19.08 -22.33 17.59
N ALA A 528 19.75 -21.22 17.93
CA ALA A 528 19.19 -20.06 18.60
C ALA A 528 19.11 -18.83 17.69
N SER A 529 19.44 -18.94 16.40
CA SER A 529 19.45 -17.80 15.47
C SER A 529 18.12 -17.07 15.37
N TYR A 530 17.01 -17.80 15.50
CA TYR A 530 15.65 -17.27 15.40
C TYR A 530 15.22 -16.39 16.58
N VAL A 531 15.94 -16.40 17.70
CA VAL A 531 15.73 -15.54 18.86
C VAL A 531 16.82 -14.48 19.02
N ARG A 532 17.58 -14.20 17.95
CA ARG A 532 18.61 -13.16 17.91
C ARG A 532 18.20 -12.01 16.99
N HIS A 533 18.90 -10.88 17.12
CA HIS A 533 18.65 -9.67 16.31
C HIS A 533 17.20 -9.17 16.37
N LEU A 534 16.57 -9.31 17.54
CA LEU A 534 15.18 -8.94 17.76
C LEU A 534 14.98 -7.42 17.69
N LYS A 535 13.88 -7.03 17.09
CA LYS A 535 13.51 -5.63 16.84
C LYS A 535 13.08 -4.96 18.15
N PRO A 536 13.74 -3.88 18.59
CA PRO A 536 13.26 -3.10 19.72
C PRO A 536 12.05 -2.24 19.33
N LEU A 537 11.04 -2.19 20.19
CA LEU A 537 9.81 -1.42 19.99
C LEU A 537 9.62 -0.40 21.14
N PRO A 538 10.51 0.58 21.32
CA PRO A 538 10.36 1.59 22.34
C PRO A 538 9.15 2.48 22.08
N ARG A 539 8.59 3.06 23.13
CA ARG A 539 7.54 4.06 23.04
C ARG A 539 8.06 5.34 22.40
N VAL A 540 7.28 5.92 21.49
CA VAL A 540 7.62 7.15 20.75
C VAL A 540 6.50 8.18 20.86
N HIS A 541 5.28 7.79 20.45
CA HIS A 541 4.10 8.64 20.44
C HIS A 541 2.85 7.76 20.25
N GLU A 542 1.76 8.10 20.93
CA GLU A 542 0.51 7.34 20.94
C GLU A 542 -0.04 7.01 19.54
N ILE A 543 0.14 7.92 18.57
CA ILE A 543 -0.29 7.72 17.17
C ILE A 543 0.42 6.51 16.54
N VAL A 544 1.69 6.27 16.84
CA VAL A 544 2.53 5.30 16.13
C VAL A 544 3.01 4.13 16.99
N ASP A 545 2.82 4.15 18.30
CA ASP A 545 3.34 3.12 19.20
C ASP A 545 2.80 1.72 18.87
N ARG A 546 1.58 1.64 18.34
CA ARG A 546 0.98 0.38 17.88
C ARG A 546 1.40 -0.06 16.48
N CYS A 547 2.31 0.65 15.79
CA CYS A 547 2.82 0.23 14.50
C CYS A 547 3.59 -1.09 14.61
N ILE A 548 3.30 -2.04 13.69
CA ILE A 548 3.98 -3.34 13.58
C ILE A 548 5.04 -3.37 12.47
N GLU A 549 5.25 -2.24 11.78
CA GLU A 549 6.21 -2.07 10.68
C GLU A 549 5.96 -2.99 9.47
N CYS A 550 4.72 -3.41 9.23
CA CYS A 550 4.36 -4.33 8.14
C CYS A 550 4.60 -3.79 6.72
N GLY A 551 4.76 -2.47 6.54
CA GLY A 551 5.03 -1.87 5.22
C GLY A 551 3.81 -1.57 4.36
N PHE A 552 2.59 -1.99 4.74
CA PHE A 552 1.37 -1.81 3.91
C PHE A 552 1.03 -0.34 3.60
N CYS A 553 1.50 0.58 4.43
CA CYS A 553 1.33 2.01 4.22
C CYS A 553 2.22 2.60 3.11
N GLU A 554 3.29 1.89 2.67
CA GLU A 554 4.30 2.44 1.76
C GLU A 554 3.80 2.62 0.34
N VAL A 555 2.88 1.76 -0.14
CA VAL A 555 2.27 1.90 -1.47
C VAL A 555 1.45 3.19 -1.61
N ASN A 556 0.88 3.69 -0.52
CA ASN A 556 0.13 4.94 -0.47
C ASN A 556 0.97 6.16 -0.07
N CYS A 557 2.24 5.96 0.26
CA CYS A 557 3.13 7.05 0.66
C CYS A 557 3.79 7.69 -0.56
N VAL A 558 3.42 8.91 -0.89
CA VAL A 558 3.97 9.62 -2.06
C VAL A 558 5.48 9.87 -1.97
N ALA A 559 6.05 9.87 -0.77
CA ALA A 559 7.50 10.01 -0.57
C ALA A 559 8.26 8.68 -0.68
N CYS A 560 7.56 7.55 -0.77
CA CYS A 560 8.22 6.24 -0.88
C CYS A 560 9.06 6.14 -2.16
N GLY A 561 10.34 5.79 -2.00
CA GLY A 561 11.31 5.76 -3.10
C GLY A 561 11.91 7.13 -3.47
N PHE A 562 11.42 8.23 -2.89
CA PHE A 562 12.01 9.57 -3.03
C PHE A 562 12.70 10.04 -1.74
N SER A 563 12.11 9.72 -0.61
CA SER A 563 12.57 10.09 0.72
C SER A 563 12.12 9.00 1.71
N LEU A 564 12.20 9.25 3.01
CA LEU A 564 11.72 8.31 4.01
C LEU A 564 10.22 8.05 3.83
N SER A 565 9.84 6.78 3.77
CA SER A 565 8.45 6.36 3.74
C SER A 565 7.77 6.51 5.12
N SER A 566 6.46 6.28 5.17
CA SER A 566 5.70 6.27 6.42
C SER A 566 6.27 5.28 7.45
N ARG A 567 6.58 4.02 7.05
CA ARG A 567 7.23 3.03 7.92
C ARG A 567 8.61 3.49 8.39
N GLN A 568 9.44 3.94 7.47
CA GLN A 568 10.83 4.36 7.74
C GLN A 568 10.90 5.53 8.71
N ARG A 569 9.95 6.48 8.64
CA ARG A 569 9.85 7.57 9.63
C ARG A 569 9.64 7.05 11.05
N ILE A 570 8.80 6.05 11.23
CA ILE A 570 8.54 5.43 12.52
C ILE A 570 9.78 4.68 13.02
N VAL A 571 10.44 3.90 12.15
CA VAL A 571 11.68 3.17 12.48
C VAL A 571 12.77 4.11 13.00
N VAL A 572 13.00 5.23 12.31
CA VAL A 572 14.02 6.21 12.72
C VAL A 572 13.67 6.85 14.07
N GLN A 573 12.41 7.22 14.29
CA GLN A 573 11.98 7.82 15.55
C GLN A 573 12.06 6.83 16.73
N ARG A 574 11.80 5.55 16.48
CA ARG A 574 12.02 4.49 17.48
C ARG A 574 13.49 4.36 17.84
N GLU A 575 14.40 4.42 16.86
CA GLU A 575 15.83 4.38 17.18
C GLU A 575 16.29 5.59 17.98
N ILE A 576 15.80 6.79 17.64
CA ILE A 576 16.06 7.99 18.45
C ILE A 576 15.60 7.79 19.89
N ALA A 577 14.35 7.35 20.10
CA ALA A 577 13.80 7.09 21.42
C ALA A 577 14.59 6.01 22.19
N ARG A 578 15.03 4.94 21.51
CA ARG A 578 15.86 3.88 22.11
C ARG A 578 17.23 4.39 22.57
N LEU A 579 17.84 5.25 21.76
CA LEU A 579 19.16 5.84 22.08
C LEU A 579 19.05 6.85 23.23
N ASP A 580 18.01 7.67 23.25
CA ASP A 580 17.74 8.61 24.36
C ASP A 580 17.49 7.87 25.67
N ALA A 581 16.75 6.77 25.63
CA ALA A 581 16.45 5.95 26.82
C ALA A 581 17.70 5.29 27.44
N ARG A 582 18.77 5.11 26.66
CA ARG A 582 20.04 4.59 27.19
C ARG A 582 20.77 5.57 28.12
N GLY A 583 20.59 6.88 27.92
CA GLY A 583 21.12 7.94 28.76
C GLY A 583 22.65 8.13 28.74
N ASP A 584 23.40 7.29 28.01
CA ASP A 584 24.84 7.47 27.89
C ASP A 584 25.17 8.53 26.82
N ARG A 585 26.32 9.23 27.03
CA ARG A 585 26.73 10.37 26.19
C ARG A 585 26.86 10.03 24.70
N LYS A 586 27.30 8.81 24.38
CA LYS A 586 27.46 8.37 22.98
C LYS A 586 26.11 8.16 22.30
N SER A 587 25.18 7.50 23.01
CA SER A 587 23.82 7.27 22.52
C SER A 587 23.05 8.58 22.34
N MET A 588 23.12 9.49 23.30
CA MET A 588 22.47 10.81 23.21
C MET A 588 23.04 11.66 22.05
N ARG A 589 24.34 11.59 21.80
CA ARG A 589 24.95 12.28 20.66
C ARG A 589 24.45 11.72 19.34
N LEU A 590 24.37 10.40 19.21
CA LEU A 590 23.86 9.74 18.01
C LEU A 590 22.36 10.03 17.80
N ALA A 591 21.57 10.04 18.87
CA ALA A 591 20.15 10.43 18.80
C ALA A 591 19.99 11.86 18.27
N ALA A 592 20.78 12.80 18.77
CA ALA A 592 20.76 14.19 18.31
C ALA A 592 21.21 14.32 16.84
N GLU A 593 22.17 13.53 16.39
CA GLU A 593 22.60 13.48 14.99
C GLU A 593 21.50 12.95 14.09
N LEU A 594 20.92 11.81 14.43
CA LEU A 594 19.77 11.24 13.71
C LEU A 594 18.58 12.21 13.66
N GLY A 595 18.29 12.92 14.76
CA GLY A 595 17.24 13.93 14.81
C GLY A 595 17.48 15.07 13.82
N ARG A 596 18.72 15.53 13.66
CA ARG A 596 19.07 16.55 12.66
C ARG A 596 18.93 16.01 11.23
N ASP A 597 19.46 14.81 10.98
CA ASP A 597 19.41 14.18 9.66
C ASP A 597 17.98 13.83 9.23
N PHE A 598 17.11 13.49 10.19
CA PHE A 598 15.70 13.19 9.95
C PHE A 598 14.88 14.41 9.50
N ARG A 599 15.27 15.64 9.85
CA ARG A 599 14.43 16.83 9.61
C ARG A 599 13.97 16.95 8.16
N LYS A 600 14.89 16.95 7.19
CA LYS A 600 14.52 17.10 5.78
C LYS A 600 13.82 15.87 5.23
N PRO A 601 14.40 14.64 5.25
CA PRO A 601 13.78 13.47 4.63
C PRO A 601 12.56 12.93 5.41
N GLY A 602 12.53 13.07 6.71
CA GLY A 602 11.46 12.53 7.55
C GLY A 602 10.33 13.51 7.79
N ARG A 603 10.65 14.70 8.33
CA ARG A 603 9.67 15.71 8.76
C ARG A 603 9.17 16.57 7.60
N ASP A 604 10.11 17.15 6.80
CA ASP A 604 9.75 18.16 5.82
C ASP A 604 9.18 17.57 4.53
N LEU A 605 9.71 16.44 4.07
CA LEU A 605 9.25 15.75 2.86
C LEU A 605 8.05 14.81 3.09
N CYS A 606 7.42 14.85 4.27
CA CYS A 606 6.09 14.26 4.45
C CYS A 606 5.03 15.21 3.89
N ALA A 607 4.20 14.72 2.96
CA ALA A 607 3.09 15.50 2.43
C ALA A 607 1.98 15.77 3.45
N GLY A 608 1.88 14.98 4.53
CA GLY A 608 0.79 15.10 5.51
C GLY A 608 -0.59 14.79 4.94
N ASP A 609 -0.65 14.05 3.82
CA ASP A 609 -1.90 13.73 3.11
C ASP A 609 -2.75 12.66 3.81
N GLY A 610 -2.14 11.87 4.69
CA GLY A 610 -2.78 10.81 5.45
C GLY A 610 -3.18 9.57 4.67
N LEU A 611 -2.83 9.44 3.38
CA LEU A 611 -3.14 8.25 2.58
C LEU A 611 -2.49 6.97 3.12
N CYS A 612 -1.39 7.11 3.86
CA CYS A 612 -0.75 5.98 4.53
C CYS A 612 -1.68 5.23 5.49
N SER A 613 -2.66 5.91 6.10
CA SER A 613 -3.65 5.27 6.98
C SER A 613 -4.65 4.39 6.22
N MET A 614 -4.86 4.62 4.92
CA MET A 614 -5.80 3.83 4.13
C MET A 614 -5.29 2.39 3.90
N GLY A 615 -3.98 2.23 3.71
CA GLY A 615 -3.35 0.90 3.61
C GLY A 615 -2.95 0.31 4.97
N CYS A 616 -3.01 1.09 6.04
CA CYS A 616 -2.61 0.62 7.36
C CYS A 616 -3.72 -0.20 8.03
N PRO A 617 -3.45 -1.47 8.41
CA PRO A 617 -4.43 -2.28 9.14
C PRO A 617 -4.88 -1.62 10.46
N LEU A 618 -3.97 -0.92 11.13
CA LEU A 618 -4.22 -0.20 12.38
C LEU A 618 -4.68 1.25 12.19
N LYS A 619 -4.96 1.67 10.94
CA LYS A 619 -5.39 3.03 10.59
C LYS A 619 -4.45 4.15 11.06
N ILE A 620 -3.15 3.84 11.23
CA ILE A 620 -2.15 4.80 11.67
C ILE A 620 -1.92 5.85 10.59
N ASN A 621 -2.16 7.11 10.93
CA ASN A 621 -1.82 8.26 10.10
C ASN A 621 -0.44 8.82 10.48
N THR A 622 0.59 8.45 9.73
CA THR A 622 1.94 8.99 9.95
C THR A 622 2.02 10.50 9.66
N GLY A 623 1.08 11.05 8.87
CA GLY A 623 0.96 12.49 8.64
C GLY A 623 0.69 13.26 9.92
N ASP A 624 -0.25 12.78 10.75
CA ASP A 624 -0.59 13.40 12.03
C ASP A 624 0.60 13.31 13.02
N PHE A 625 1.31 12.19 13.03
CA PHE A 625 2.55 12.04 13.78
C PHE A 625 3.61 13.08 13.37
N ILE A 626 3.77 13.33 12.07
CA ILE A 626 4.68 14.37 11.58
C ILE A 626 4.19 15.77 11.94
N HIS A 627 2.88 16.01 12.00
CA HIS A 627 2.32 17.28 12.51
C HIS A 627 2.68 17.47 13.98
N ALA A 628 2.58 16.44 14.81
CA ALA A 628 3.01 16.50 16.22
C ALA A 628 4.53 16.77 16.36
N ILE A 629 5.37 16.20 15.50
CA ILE A 629 6.81 16.52 15.47
C ILE A 629 7.04 17.98 15.06
N ARG A 630 6.32 18.49 14.06
CA ARG A 630 6.41 19.89 13.62
C ARG A 630 6.00 20.85 14.73
N GLU A 631 4.96 20.52 15.49
CA GLU A 631 4.51 21.30 16.65
C GLU A 631 5.60 21.37 17.72
N ARG A 632 6.14 20.21 18.13
CA ARG A 632 7.21 20.12 19.13
C ARG A 632 8.47 20.89 18.73
N GLU A 633 8.81 20.91 17.45
CA GLU A 633 10.02 21.54 16.92
C GLU A 633 9.78 22.95 16.37
N MET A 634 8.59 23.55 16.58
CA MET A 634 8.21 24.86 16.03
C MET A 634 9.04 26.00 16.66
N PRO A 635 9.82 26.76 15.86
CA PRO A 635 10.53 27.92 16.39
C PRO A 635 9.55 29.01 16.87
N SER A 636 9.85 29.64 18.00
CA SER A 636 9.00 30.70 18.59
C SER A 636 8.77 31.88 17.65
N VAL A 637 9.74 32.23 16.84
CA VAL A 637 9.60 33.30 15.82
C VAL A 637 8.59 32.92 14.74
N SER A 638 8.68 31.70 14.22
CA SER A 638 7.74 31.18 13.22
C SER A 638 6.33 31.10 13.78
N ARG A 639 6.19 30.68 15.06
CA ARG A 639 4.91 30.62 15.75
C ARG A 639 4.27 32.02 15.88
N ARG A 640 5.03 33.03 16.34
CA ARG A 640 4.56 34.42 16.42
C ARG A 640 4.10 34.96 15.06
N PHE A 641 4.86 34.70 14.01
CA PHE A 641 4.47 35.07 12.64
C PHE A 641 3.17 34.38 12.20
N GLY A 642 3.04 33.09 12.43
CA GLY A 642 1.83 32.33 12.14
C GLY A 642 0.59 32.82 12.89
N GLU A 643 0.74 33.18 14.17
CA GLU A 643 -0.32 33.79 15.00
C GLU A 643 -0.72 35.17 14.47
N PHE A 644 0.26 36.02 14.09
CA PHE A 644 0.00 37.30 13.48
C PHE A 644 -0.79 37.16 12.17
N ALA A 645 -0.35 36.25 11.28
CA ALA A 645 -1.03 35.97 10.03
C ALA A 645 -2.47 35.46 10.24
N ALA A 646 -2.71 34.66 11.28
CA ALA A 646 -4.04 34.17 11.63
C ALA A 646 -4.97 35.30 12.09
N ARG A 647 -4.47 36.19 12.96
CA ARG A 647 -5.22 37.34 13.46
C ARG A 647 -5.50 38.41 12.39
N ARG A 648 -4.64 38.50 11.40
CA ARG A 648 -4.70 39.48 10.30
C ARG A 648 -4.81 38.78 8.93
N LEU A 649 -5.63 37.74 8.86
CA LEU A 649 -5.76 36.91 7.66
C LEU A 649 -6.08 37.70 6.39
N PRO A 650 -6.99 38.69 6.37
CA PRO A 650 -7.22 39.50 5.18
C PRO A 650 -5.96 40.19 4.68
N LEU A 651 -5.18 40.81 5.57
CA LEU A 651 -3.93 41.49 5.22
C LEU A 651 -2.88 40.50 4.69
N ALA A 652 -2.73 39.34 5.33
CA ALA A 652 -1.83 38.31 4.85
C ALA A 652 -2.24 37.77 3.47
N ALA A 653 -3.54 37.56 3.27
CA ALA A 653 -4.09 37.09 1.99
C ALA A 653 -3.96 38.14 0.88
N ASP A 654 -4.14 39.44 1.19
CA ASP A 654 -3.93 40.52 0.23
C ASP A 654 -2.46 40.67 -0.15
N GLY A 655 -1.53 40.46 0.81
CA GLY A 655 -0.09 40.36 0.54
C GLY A 655 0.24 39.25 -0.45
N VAL A 656 -0.34 38.05 -0.28
CA VAL A 656 -0.21 36.97 -1.26
C VAL A 656 -0.80 37.36 -2.59
N GLY A 657 -1.97 38.00 -2.62
CA GLY A 657 -2.58 38.48 -3.85
C GLY A 657 -1.69 39.49 -4.60
N ALA A 658 -1.03 40.41 -3.90
CA ALA A 658 -0.08 41.35 -4.49
C ALA A 658 1.14 40.67 -5.11
N LEU A 659 1.67 39.61 -4.45
CA LEU A 659 2.74 38.80 -5.00
C LEU A 659 2.31 38.04 -6.26
N VAL A 660 1.07 37.56 -6.32
CA VAL A 660 0.50 36.92 -7.50
C VAL A 660 0.35 37.94 -8.64
N ASP A 661 -0.09 39.18 -8.36
CA ASP A 661 -0.17 40.26 -9.37
C ASP A 661 1.23 40.62 -9.90
N LEU A 662 2.23 40.74 -9.03
CA LEU A 662 3.62 40.98 -9.40
C LEU A 662 4.18 39.88 -10.29
N ALA A 663 3.87 38.60 -9.93
CA ALA A 663 4.28 37.46 -10.74
C ALA A 663 3.58 37.44 -12.11
N ALA A 664 2.30 37.81 -12.19
CA ALA A 664 1.57 37.96 -13.44
C ALA A 664 2.16 39.06 -14.34
N LEU A 665 2.56 40.18 -13.75
CA LEU A 665 3.26 41.27 -14.48
C LEU A 665 4.62 40.79 -15.00
N GLY A 666 5.40 40.10 -14.13
CA GLY A 666 6.67 39.50 -14.53
C GLY A 666 6.50 38.49 -15.67
N GLN A 667 5.45 37.69 -15.64
CA GLN A 667 5.11 36.72 -16.69
C GLN A 667 4.74 37.47 -18.01
N ALA A 668 4.00 38.59 -17.94
CA ALA A 668 3.61 39.37 -19.10
C ALA A 668 4.83 40.00 -19.77
N VAL A 669 5.81 40.51 -18.99
CA VAL A 669 7.02 41.18 -19.50
C VAL A 669 8.08 40.18 -19.94
N LEU A 670 8.40 39.18 -19.17
CA LEU A 670 9.50 38.25 -19.41
C LEU A 670 9.07 36.98 -20.19
N GLY A 671 7.79 36.73 -20.27
CA GLY A 671 7.25 35.46 -20.77
C GLY A 671 7.53 34.26 -19.85
N ASN A 672 6.87 33.13 -20.13
CA ASN A 672 6.92 31.95 -19.27
C ASN A 672 8.34 31.39 -19.05
N ARG A 673 9.17 31.34 -20.13
CA ARG A 673 10.49 30.68 -20.07
C ARG A 673 11.46 31.45 -19.19
N LEU A 674 11.61 32.75 -19.45
CA LEU A 674 12.57 33.60 -18.74
C LEU A 674 12.13 33.80 -17.28
N MET A 675 10.83 34.07 -17.07
CA MET A 675 10.27 34.20 -15.70
C MET A 675 10.54 32.94 -14.86
N TYR A 676 10.28 31.74 -15.41
CA TYR A 676 10.55 30.49 -14.72
C TYR A 676 12.05 30.31 -14.43
N ALA A 677 12.94 30.64 -15.39
CA ALA A 677 14.39 30.53 -15.19
C ALA A 677 14.88 31.46 -14.06
N VAL A 678 14.40 32.70 -14.03
CA VAL A 678 14.71 33.69 -12.98
C VAL A 678 14.20 33.19 -11.61
N CYS A 679 12.93 32.80 -11.52
CA CYS A 679 12.35 32.31 -10.27
C CYS A 679 13.04 31.03 -9.77
N ARG A 680 13.46 30.14 -10.68
CA ARG A 680 14.23 28.93 -10.32
C ARG A 680 15.62 29.28 -9.79
N ALA A 681 16.28 30.28 -10.33
CA ALA A 681 17.57 30.76 -9.84
C ALA A 681 17.41 31.37 -8.43
N LEU A 682 16.41 32.23 -8.21
CA LEU A 682 16.09 32.82 -6.90
C LEU A 682 15.70 31.78 -5.87
N HIS A 683 14.86 30.80 -6.25
CA HIS A 683 14.49 29.66 -5.39
C HIS A 683 15.71 28.86 -4.95
N ARG A 684 16.61 28.53 -5.89
CA ARG A 684 17.85 27.81 -5.60
C ARG A 684 18.82 28.63 -4.74
N GLY A 685 19.02 29.90 -5.07
CA GLY A 685 19.90 30.80 -4.33
C GLY A 685 19.43 31.05 -2.88
N SER A 686 18.12 31.02 -2.65
CA SER A 686 17.50 31.15 -1.32
C SER A 686 17.35 29.83 -0.56
N CYS A 687 17.89 28.73 -1.08
CA CYS A 687 17.70 27.36 -0.50
C CYS A 687 16.23 27.03 -0.28
N GLY A 688 15.35 27.42 -1.19
CA GLY A 688 13.90 27.12 -1.15
C GLY A 688 13.06 28.08 -0.29
N LEU A 689 13.65 29.12 0.30
CA LEU A 689 12.90 30.13 1.08
C LEU A 689 11.99 30.97 0.17
N ILE A 690 12.45 31.30 -1.04
CA ILE A 690 11.61 31.97 -2.05
C ILE A 690 10.79 30.90 -2.76
N PRO A 691 9.45 30.97 -2.72
CA PRO A 691 8.58 30.02 -3.42
C PRO A 691 8.86 29.97 -4.92
N LEU A 692 8.86 28.77 -5.53
CA LEU A 692 9.04 28.61 -6.97
C LEU A 692 7.76 28.98 -7.70
N TRP A 693 7.83 30.04 -8.53
CA TRP A 693 6.77 30.33 -9.49
C TRP A 693 6.84 29.38 -10.69
N THR A 694 5.67 28.96 -11.19
CA THR A 694 5.54 28.11 -12.37
C THR A 694 4.52 28.68 -13.35
N PRO A 695 4.55 28.31 -14.66
CA PRO A 695 3.56 28.77 -15.65
C PRO A 695 2.11 28.37 -15.35
N ALA A 696 1.90 27.35 -14.52
CA ALA A 696 0.58 26.91 -14.06
C ALA A 696 0.03 27.76 -12.89
N MET A 697 0.76 28.77 -12.47
CA MET A 697 0.32 29.66 -11.38
C MET A 697 -0.85 30.51 -11.82
N PRO A 698 -1.98 30.50 -11.06
CA PRO A 698 -3.16 31.30 -11.38
C PRO A 698 -2.92 32.81 -11.20
N HIS A 699 -3.72 33.61 -11.88
CA HIS A 699 -3.81 35.04 -11.66
C HIS A 699 -4.73 35.35 -10.47
N ARG A 700 -4.66 36.57 -9.93
CA ARG A 700 -5.52 37.00 -8.81
C ARG A 700 -6.98 37.13 -9.25
N VAL A 701 -7.90 36.64 -8.41
CA VAL A 701 -9.34 36.97 -8.52
C VAL A 701 -9.53 38.43 -8.18
N ARG A 702 -10.06 39.20 -9.14
CA ARG A 702 -10.25 40.69 -9.00
C ARG A 702 -11.58 41.06 -8.37
N ARG A 703 -12.62 40.25 -8.60
CA ARG A 703 -13.96 40.45 -8.06
C ARG A 703 -14.56 39.14 -7.60
N MET A 704 -15.08 39.15 -6.39
CA MET A 704 -15.97 38.09 -5.94
C MET A 704 -17.35 38.26 -6.58
N PRO A 705 -18.07 37.20 -6.94
CA PRO A 705 -19.42 37.30 -7.43
C PRO A 705 -20.33 37.97 -6.40
N ASN A 706 -21.29 38.74 -6.87
CA ASN A 706 -22.38 39.24 -6.04
C ASN A 706 -23.60 38.40 -6.40
N PRO A 707 -23.98 37.40 -5.58
CA PRO A 707 -25.08 36.51 -5.91
C PRO A 707 -26.35 37.31 -6.11
N ALA A 708 -27.13 36.92 -7.12
CA ALA A 708 -28.46 37.48 -7.30
C ALA A 708 -29.30 37.12 -6.04
N HIS A 709 -29.97 38.10 -5.46
CA HIS A 709 -31.00 37.85 -4.45
C HIS A 709 -32.19 37.19 -5.16
N GLY A 710 -32.11 35.83 -5.22
CA GLY A 710 -33.12 35.04 -5.91
C GLY A 710 -34.38 34.93 -5.05
N THR A 711 -35.50 34.80 -5.73
CA THR A 711 -36.77 34.42 -5.12
C THR A 711 -36.85 32.89 -4.92
N GLY A 712 -35.74 32.17 -4.98
CA GLY A 712 -35.64 30.72 -4.85
C GLY A 712 -36.04 30.25 -3.46
N ARG A 713 -36.84 29.18 -3.41
CA ARG A 713 -37.28 28.56 -2.15
C ARG A 713 -36.14 27.83 -1.41
N ASP A 714 -35.07 27.38 -2.12
CA ASP A 714 -33.95 26.61 -1.58
C ASP A 714 -32.70 27.47 -1.54
N LYS A 715 -32.02 27.47 -0.36
CA LYS A 715 -30.76 28.16 -0.18
C LYS A 715 -29.59 27.19 -0.07
N VAL A 716 -28.41 27.64 -0.45
CA VAL A 716 -27.14 26.95 -0.21
C VAL A 716 -26.11 27.96 0.32
N VAL A 717 -25.47 27.59 1.42
CA VAL A 717 -24.33 28.36 1.93
C VAL A 717 -23.08 27.94 1.15
N TYR A 718 -22.56 28.85 0.35
CA TYR A 718 -21.31 28.61 -0.35
C TYR A 718 -20.14 29.28 0.37
N PHE A 719 -19.20 28.46 0.84
CA PHE A 719 -17.94 28.90 1.41
C PHE A 719 -16.81 28.68 0.41
N PRO A 720 -16.47 29.68 -0.44
CA PRO A 720 -15.25 29.62 -1.23
C PRO A 720 -14.04 29.67 -0.30
N SER A 721 -13.14 28.71 -0.45
CA SER A 721 -11.92 28.61 0.34
C SER A 721 -11.05 29.86 0.21
N CYS A 722 -10.26 30.16 1.24
CA CYS A 722 -9.39 31.34 1.27
C CYS A 722 -8.42 31.40 0.06
N ILE A 723 -8.05 30.25 -0.50
CA ILE A 723 -7.20 30.17 -1.71
C ILE A 723 -8.01 30.51 -2.98
N ASN A 724 -9.23 29.99 -3.14
CA ASN A 724 -10.07 30.25 -4.32
C ASN A 724 -10.63 31.68 -4.34
N GLN A 725 -10.72 32.33 -3.16
CA GLN A 725 -11.01 33.77 -3.09
C GLN A 725 -9.89 34.65 -3.68
N ARG A 726 -8.68 34.10 -3.84
CA ARG A 726 -7.49 34.85 -4.29
C ARG A 726 -6.88 34.36 -5.60
N MET A 727 -6.98 33.06 -5.91
CA MET A 727 -6.41 32.42 -7.09
C MET A 727 -7.50 32.08 -8.09
N GLY A 728 -7.50 32.76 -9.23
CA GLY A 728 -8.41 32.56 -10.35
C GLY A 728 -7.90 31.59 -11.39
N LEU A 729 -7.97 31.97 -12.66
CA LEU A 729 -7.48 31.16 -13.78
C LEU A 729 -5.98 31.34 -13.99
N ALA A 730 -5.30 30.29 -14.45
CA ALA A 730 -3.96 30.41 -15.00
C ALA A 730 -4.02 30.88 -16.47
N LYS A 731 -2.90 31.41 -16.95
CA LYS A 731 -2.81 31.82 -18.37
C LYS A 731 -2.88 30.58 -19.26
N GLY A 732 -3.94 30.51 -20.07
CA GLY A 732 -4.20 29.42 -21.01
C GLY A 732 -5.17 28.34 -20.49
N ASP A 733 -5.78 28.54 -19.33
CA ASP A 733 -6.89 27.72 -18.89
C ASP A 733 -8.08 27.85 -19.88
N PRO A 734 -8.75 26.75 -20.26
CA PRO A 734 -9.87 26.77 -21.19
C PRO A 734 -11.19 27.13 -20.48
N ALA A 735 -11.20 28.20 -19.71
CA ALA A 735 -12.34 28.72 -18.96
C ALA A 735 -12.35 30.24 -19.00
N ASP A 736 -13.55 30.84 -18.93
CA ASP A 736 -13.76 32.26 -19.07
C ASP A 736 -13.82 33.01 -17.73
N SER A 737 -14.14 32.29 -16.66
CA SER A 737 -14.30 32.86 -15.33
C SER A 737 -13.68 32.02 -14.21
N PRO A 738 -13.32 32.63 -13.05
CA PRO A 738 -12.78 31.90 -11.89
C PRO A 738 -13.76 30.90 -11.30
N LEU A 739 -13.23 29.85 -10.64
CA LEU A 739 -14.01 28.77 -10.03
C LEU A 739 -15.16 29.27 -9.14
N VAL A 740 -14.93 30.34 -8.38
CA VAL A 740 -15.96 30.90 -7.48
C VAL A 740 -17.16 31.40 -8.27
N ASN A 741 -16.93 32.08 -9.41
CA ASN A 741 -17.99 32.58 -10.30
C ASN A 741 -18.72 31.41 -10.96
N GLU A 742 -17.99 30.43 -11.51
CA GLU A 742 -18.57 29.23 -12.13
C GLU A 742 -19.44 28.42 -11.15
N THR A 743 -18.96 28.29 -9.91
CA THR A 743 -19.72 27.61 -8.86
C THR A 743 -20.99 28.37 -8.51
N THR A 744 -20.90 29.68 -8.37
CA THR A 744 -22.10 30.54 -8.08
C THR A 744 -23.10 30.43 -9.21
N GLU A 745 -22.68 30.61 -10.46
CA GLU A 745 -23.52 30.48 -11.64
C GLU A 745 -24.17 29.08 -11.75
N LEU A 746 -23.43 28.02 -11.51
CA LEU A 746 -23.95 26.65 -11.52
C LEU A 746 -25.07 26.46 -10.47
N LEU A 747 -24.87 27.00 -9.27
CA LEU A 747 -25.86 26.89 -8.18
C LEU A 747 -27.12 27.72 -8.48
N GLU A 748 -26.96 28.94 -9.00
CA GLU A 748 -28.08 29.79 -9.46
C GLU A 748 -28.83 29.13 -10.62
N LYS A 749 -28.10 28.56 -11.59
CA LYS A 749 -28.67 27.79 -12.71
C LYS A 749 -29.51 26.59 -12.23
N ALA A 750 -29.09 25.95 -11.13
CA ALA A 750 -29.83 24.87 -10.48
C ALA A 750 -30.99 25.35 -9.57
N GLY A 751 -31.27 26.66 -9.55
CA GLY A 751 -32.38 27.25 -8.81
C GLY A 751 -32.10 27.51 -7.33
N TYR A 752 -30.84 27.59 -6.92
CA TYR A 752 -30.47 27.91 -5.53
C TYR A 752 -30.27 29.43 -5.35
N GLU A 753 -30.71 29.95 -4.21
CA GLU A 753 -30.21 31.21 -3.67
C GLU A 753 -28.85 30.95 -2.98
N VAL A 754 -27.78 31.58 -3.49
CA VAL A 754 -26.45 31.41 -2.95
C VAL A 754 -26.19 32.40 -1.82
N VAL A 755 -25.86 31.89 -0.65
CA VAL A 755 -25.57 32.69 0.55
C VAL A 755 -24.10 32.59 0.89
N PHE A 756 -23.39 33.72 0.92
CA PHE A 756 -22.00 33.76 1.42
C PHE A 756 -21.98 34.03 2.92
N PRO A 757 -21.08 33.35 3.69
CA PRO A 757 -20.91 33.69 5.12
C PRO A 757 -20.35 35.10 5.27
N ALA A 758 -20.75 35.79 6.34
CA ALA A 758 -20.25 37.12 6.65
C ALA A 758 -18.73 37.09 6.92
N ASN A 759 -18.05 38.22 6.63
CA ASN A 759 -16.61 38.37 6.84
C ASN A 759 -15.73 37.28 6.19
N MET A 760 -16.16 36.79 5.06
CA MET A 760 -15.58 35.64 4.35
C MET A 760 -14.06 35.73 4.15
N SER A 761 -13.52 36.95 3.90
CA SER A 761 -12.08 37.17 3.73
C SER A 761 -11.23 36.86 4.96
N SER A 762 -11.83 36.83 6.16
CA SER A 762 -11.18 36.50 7.43
C SER A 762 -11.33 35.03 7.84
N LEU A 763 -12.19 34.26 7.13
CA LEU A 763 -12.51 32.89 7.48
C LEU A 763 -11.52 31.91 6.82
N CYS A 764 -11.16 30.86 7.58
CA CYS A 764 -10.31 29.78 7.13
C CYS A 764 -10.59 28.49 7.90
N CYS A 765 -10.51 27.35 7.23
CA CYS A 765 -10.65 26.03 7.86
C CYS A 765 -9.52 25.67 8.84
N GLY A 766 -8.39 26.40 8.80
CA GLY A 766 -7.25 26.16 9.68
C GLY A 766 -6.18 25.17 9.14
N THR A 767 -6.44 24.43 8.07
CA THR A 767 -5.53 23.38 7.54
C THR A 767 -4.08 23.85 7.36
N ILE A 768 -3.87 25.11 6.95
CA ILE A 768 -2.51 25.65 6.76
C ILE A 768 -1.71 25.66 8.07
N TRP A 769 -2.33 26.08 9.18
CA TRP A 769 -1.67 26.12 10.49
C TRP A 769 -1.44 24.71 11.06
N GLU A 770 -2.43 23.82 10.93
CA GLU A 770 -2.28 22.42 11.35
C GLU A 770 -1.10 21.77 10.65
N SER A 771 -1.02 21.91 9.32
CA SER A 771 0.07 21.32 8.52
C SER A 771 1.46 21.86 8.89
N LYS A 772 1.52 23.05 9.51
CA LYS A 772 2.77 23.67 9.98
C LYS A 772 3.08 23.38 11.45
N GLY A 773 2.21 22.66 12.18
CA GLY A 773 2.40 22.35 13.61
C GLY A 773 1.87 23.44 14.54
N MET A 774 0.75 24.06 14.20
CA MET A 774 0.05 25.05 15.02
C MET A 774 -1.42 24.64 15.19
N PRO A 775 -1.72 23.49 15.84
CA PRO A 775 -3.08 22.97 15.94
C PRO A 775 -4.02 23.91 16.71
N ASP A 776 -3.56 24.57 17.75
CA ASP A 776 -4.32 25.53 18.55
C ASP A 776 -4.82 26.74 17.73
N VAL A 777 -3.98 27.25 16.81
CA VAL A 777 -4.34 28.34 15.90
C VAL A 777 -5.32 27.81 14.83
N ALA A 778 -5.09 26.60 14.35
CA ALA A 778 -5.93 25.94 13.37
C ALA A 778 -7.35 25.72 13.90
N ASP A 779 -7.49 25.24 15.14
CA ASP A 779 -8.77 24.98 15.79
C ASP A 779 -9.55 26.25 16.05
N ARG A 780 -8.87 27.33 16.50
CA ARG A 780 -9.49 28.64 16.64
C ARG A 780 -10.07 29.14 15.31
N LYS A 781 -9.32 29.01 14.21
CA LYS A 781 -9.80 29.44 12.88
C LYS A 781 -10.96 28.56 12.39
N ALA A 782 -10.95 27.27 12.70
CA ALA A 782 -12.05 26.37 12.39
C ALA A 782 -13.33 26.72 13.19
N ALA A 783 -13.18 27.11 14.46
CA ALA A 783 -14.29 27.57 15.30
C ALA A 783 -14.91 28.86 14.74
N GLU A 784 -14.10 29.89 14.42
CA GLU A 784 -14.55 31.13 13.78
C GLU A 784 -15.32 30.85 12.48
N LEU A 785 -14.84 29.93 11.66
CA LEU A 785 -15.54 29.48 10.45
C LEU A 785 -16.85 28.80 10.78
N GLY A 786 -16.84 27.88 11.76
CA GLY A 786 -18.05 27.16 12.20
C GLY A 786 -19.17 28.09 12.64
N ASP A 787 -18.83 29.14 13.41
CA ASP A 787 -19.82 30.14 13.88
C ASP A 787 -20.40 30.94 12.70
N ALA A 788 -19.55 31.35 11.77
CA ALA A 788 -20.02 32.07 10.57
C ALA A 788 -20.91 31.20 9.68
N LEU A 789 -20.59 29.91 9.53
CA LEU A 789 -21.40 28.97 8.76
C LEU A 789 -22.72 28.64 9.43
N ARG A 790 -22.77 28.52 10.79
CA ARG A 790 -24.02 28.34 11.54
C ARG A 790 -24.94 29.52 11.33
N ALA A 791 -24.40 30.74 11.43
CA ALA A 791 -25.17 31.96 11.18
C ALA A 791 -25.73 32.01 9.75
N ALA A 792 -24.89 31.72 8.75
CA ALA A 792 -25.30 31.76 7.34
C ALA A 792 -26.29 30.65 6.96
N SER A 793 -26.20 29.47 7.60
CA SER A 793 -27.06 28.32 7.31
C SER A 793 -28.33 28.27 8.16
N GLU A 794 -28.64 29.32 8.91
CA GLU A 794 -29.75 29.33 9.84
C GLU A 794 -29.72 28.13 10.82
N ASN A 795 -28.54 27.92 11.45
CA ASN A 795 -28.22 26.82 12.36
C ASN A 795 -28.29 25.40 11.71
N GLY A 796 -27.87 25.29 10.46
CA GLY A 796 -27.83 24.02 9.74
C GLY A 796 -29.08 23.67 8.96
N ARG A 797 -30.04 24.63 8.86
CA ARG A 797 -31.22 24.48 8.01
C ARG A 797 -30.86 24.32 6.53
N TRP A 798 -29.81 25.02 6.07
CA TRP A 798 -29.36 25.02 4.70
C TRP A 798 -28.03 24.29 4.57
N PRO A 799 -27.84 23.49 3.50
CA PRO A 799 -26.58 22.79 3.26
C PRO A 799 -25.43 23.76 2.99
N VAL A 800 -24.23 23.36 3.38
CA VAL A 800 -23.00 24.14 3.20
C VAL A 800 -22.11 23.46 2.14
N LEU A 801 -21.74 24.19 1.11
CA LEU A 801 -20.80 23.79 0.08
C LEU A 801 -19.42 24.44 0.33
N CYS A 802 -18.34 23.64 0.33
CA CYS A 802 -16.98 24.14 0.34
C CYS A 802 -16.24 23.67 -0.91
N ASP A 803 -15.64 24.58 -1.67
CA ASP A 803 -15.01 24.32 -2.96
C ASP A 803 -13.60 23.73 -2.91
N GLN A 804 -13.13 23.32 -1.73
CA GLN A 804 -11.78 22.83 -1.50
C GLN A 804 -11.81 21.56 -0.63
N SER A 805 -11.61 20.40 -1.24
CA SER A 805 -11.72 19.12 -0.54
C SER A 805 -10.84 18.97 0.70
N PRO A 806 -9.57 19.43 0.74
CA PRO A 806 -8.78 19.39 1.97
C PRO A 806 -9.35 20.26 3.10
N CYS A 807 -9.92 21.42 2.77
CA CYS A 807 -10.61 22.28 3.75
C CYS A 807 -11.84 21.57 4.30
N LEU A 808 -12.68 21.03 3.43
CA LEU A 808 -13.88 20.31 3.81
C LEU A 808 -13.55 19.09 4.71
N TYR A 809 -12.52 18.34 4.37
CA TYR A 809 -12.08 17.19 5.18
C TYR A 809 -11.82 17.62 6.63
N ARG A 810 -11.09 18.71 6.84
CA ARG A 810 -10.87 19.27 8.18
C ARG A 810 -12.17 19.78 8.81
N MET A 811 -12.99 20.54 8.07
CA MET A 811 -14.25 21.07 8.55
C MET A 811 -15.18 19.96 9.09
N ARG A 812 -15.26 18.83 8.41
CA ARG A 812 -16.03 17.66 8.86
C ARG A 812 -15.53 17.06 10.17
N HIS A 813 -14.23 17.22 10.50
CA HIS A 813 -13.67 16.75 11.76
C HIS A 813 -13.80 17.76 12.91
N THR A 814 -13.87 19.05 12.60
CA THR A 814 -13.83 20.12 13.61
C THR A 814 -15.17 20.83 13.81
N ILE A 815 -16.03 20.92 12.80
CA ILE A 815 -17.32 21.60 12.83
C ILE A 815 -18.43 20.55 12.92
N ARG A 816 -19.27 20.62 13.96
CA ARG A 816 -20.37 19.70 14.20
C ARG A 816 -21.74 20.38 13.99
N GLY A 817 -22.75 19.59 13.67
CA GLY A 817 -24.13 20.06 13.54
C GLY A 817 -24.45 20.84 12.27
N LEU A 818 -23.60 20.70 11.22
CA LEU A 818 -23.86 21.28 9.90
C LEU A 818 -23.69 20.18 8.82
N ASP A 819 -24.51 20.25 7.80
CA ASP A 819 -24.42 19.43 6.60
C ASP A 819 -23.40 20.04 5.63
N LEU A 820 -22.18 19.51 5.66
CA LEU A 820 -21.03 20.00 4.89
C LEU A 820 -20.80 19.10 3.67
N TYR A 821 -20.80 19.69 2.49
CA TYR A 821 -20.66 18.96 1.22
C TYR A 821 -19.43 19.37 0.43
N GLU A 822 -18.84 18.38 -0.22
CA GLU A 822 -17.80 18.50 -1.25
C GLU A 822 -18.48 18.81 -2.60
N PRO A 823 -17.86 19.57 -3.53
CA PRO A 823 -18.47 19.92 -4.80
C PRO A 823 -19.03 18.75 -5.62
N PHE A 824 -18.26 17.67 -5.80
CA PHE A 824 -18.78 16.50 -6.52
C PHE A 824 -19.96 15.84 -5.81
N GLU A 825 -19.90 15.81 -4.50
CA GLU A 825 -20.96 15.24 -3.67
C GLU A 825 -22.23 16.09 -3.73
N PHE A 826 -22.10 17.41 -3.60
CA PHE A 826 -23.21 18.35 -3.71
C PHE A 826 -23.84 18.31 -5.11
N ILE A 827 -23.01 18.33 -6.13
CA ILE A 827 -23.47 18.26 -7.53
C ILE A 827 -24.20 16.92 -7.77
N ALA A 828 -23.64 15.80 -7.37
CA ALA A 828 -24.25 14.49 -7.58
C ALA A 828 -25.61 14.34 -6.86
N LYS A 829 -25.75 14.97 -5.69
CA LYS A 829 -26.93 14.82 -4.83
C LYS A 829 -28.02 15.84 -5.14
N PHE A 830 -27.66 17.08 -5.46
CA PHE A 830 -28.59 18.19 -5.46
C PHE A 830 -28.65 18.96 -6.79
N VAL A 831 -27.63 18.86 -7.66
CA VAL A 831 -27.55 19.70 -8.87
C VAL A 831 -27.92 18.90 -10.12
N LEU A 832 -27.37 17.70 -10.32
CA LEU A 832 -27.58 16.92 -11.55
C LEU A 832 -29.07 16.66 -11.85
N GLY A 833 -29.88 16.44 -10.82
CA GLY A 833 -31.33 16.22 -10.98
C GLY A 833 -32.16 17.46 -11.31
N ARG A 834 -31.57 18.66 -11.19
CA ARG A 834 -32.24 19.95 -11.43
C ARG A 834 -31.88 20.59 -12.77
N LEU A 835 -30.92 20.06 -13.48
CA LEU A 835 -30.39 20.57 -14.73
C LEU A 835 -30.56 19.56 -15.87
N ASP A 836 -30.70 20.06 -17.08
CA ASP A 836 -30.56 19.27 -18.29
C ASP A 836 -29.08 19.18 -18.66
N ILE A 837 -28.54 17.95 -18.57
CA ILE A 837 -27.12 17.69 -18.81
C ILE A 837 -26.93 17.13 -20.22
N THR A 838 -26.10 17.77 -21.01
CA THR A 838 -25.65 17.29 -22.32
C THR A 838 -24.19 16.95 -22.22
N PRO A 839 -23.80 15.66 -22.24
CA PRO A 839 -22.40 15.28 -22.14
C PRO A 839 -21.58 15.91 -23.27
N LEU A 840 -20.45 16.49 -22.92
CA LEU A 840 -19.52 17.06 -23.89
C LEU A 840 -18.84 15.96 -24.69
N ASP A 841 -18.69 16.14 -26.00
CA ASP A 841 -17.99 15.20 -26.89
C ASP A 841 -16.47 15.31 -26.73
N THR A 842 -15.97 14.91 -25.56
CA THR A 842 -14.56 15.00 -25.19
C THR A 842 -14.21 13.91 -24.17
N CYS A 843 -12.93 13.54 -24.16
CA CYS A 843 -12.34 12.77 -23.05
C CYS A 843 -11.81 13.74 -22.01
N VAL A 844 -12.18 13.53 -20.75
CA VAL A 844 -11.70 14.32 -19.60
C VAL A 844 -10.95 13.44 -18.61
N ALA A 845 -9.89 13.98 -18.01
CA ALA A 845 -9.20 13.31 -16.92
C ALA A 845 -9.74 13.78 -15.57
N VAL A 846 -9.87 12.87 -14.60
CA VAL A 846 -10.22 13.24 -13.22
C VAL A 846 -9.13 12.84 -12.25
N HIS A 847 -8.90 13.68 -11.23
CA HIS A 847 -7.98 13.38 -10.15
C HIS A 847 -8.67 13.54 -8.79
N PRO A 848 -9.07 12.42 -8.14
CA PRO A 848 -9.55 12.47 -6.76
C PRO A 848 -8.42 12.89 -5.82
N THR A 849 -8.61 13.98 -5.09
CA THR A 849 -7.63 14.45 -4.11
C THR A 849 -7.45 13.43 -2.97
N CYS A 850 -6.35 13.52 -2.22
CA CYS A 850 -6.12 12.67 -1.06
C CYS A 850 -7.27 12.75 -0.03
N SER A 851 -7.85 13.93 0.19
CA SER A 851 -9.02 14.12 1.04
C SER A 851 -10.27 13.43 0.50
N MET A 852 -10.53 13.51 -0.82
CA MET A 852 -11.66 12.81 -1.43
C MET A 852 -11.53 11.29 -1.30
N ARG A 853 -10.32 10.74 -1.51
CA ARG A 853 -10.05 9.31 -1.30
C ARG A 853 -10.35 8.89 0.14
N LYS A 854 -9.91 9.67 1.13
CA LYS A 854 -10.20 9.42 2.55
C LYS A 854 -11.69 9.53 2.90
N MET A 855 -12.45 10.36 2.19
CA MET A 855 -13.91 10.49 2.34
C MET A 855 -14.72 9.47 1.52
N GLY A 856 -14.06 8.58 0.76
CA GLY A 856 -14.75 7.56 -0.06
C GLY A 856 -15.45 8.11 -1.32
N LEU A 857 -15.08 9.30 -1.79
CA LEU A 857 -15.80 10.01 -2.87
C LEU A 857 -15.31 9.66 -4.29
N VAL A 858 -14.45 8.65 -4.47
CA VAL A 858 -13.99 8.25 -5.82
C VAL A 858 -15.13 7.80 -6.74
N PRO A 859 -16.12 7.00 -6.30
CA PRO A 859 -17.27 6.68 -7.14
C PRO A 859 -18.10 7.92 -7.53
N THR A 860 -18.21 8.89 -6.63
CA THR A 860 -18.97 10.12 -6.85
C THR A 860 -18.34 11.02 -7.90
N ILE A 861 -16.99 11.18 -7.88
CA ILE A 861 -16.29 11.95 -8.93
C ILE A 861 -16.49 11.33 -10.31
N LEU A 862 -16.43 9.99 -10.41
CA LEU A 862 -16.67 9.28 -11.66
C LEU A 862 -18.13 9.42 -12.14
N LYS A 863 -19.10 9.36 -11.23
CA LYS A 863 -20.52 9.57 -11.55
C LYS A 863 -20.77 10.94 -12.16
N VAL A 864 -20.27 12.01 -11.53
CA VAL A 864 -20.46 13.38 -12.02
C VAL A 864 -19.75 13.60 -13.34
N ALA A 865 -18.48 13.16 -13.45
CA ALA A 865 -17.72 13.36 -14.68
C ALA A 865 -18.33 12.61 -15.87
N LYS A 866 -18.80 11.34 -15.68
CA LYS A 866 -19.46 10.53 -16.70
C LYS A 866 -20.83 11.10 -17.14
N ALA A 867 -21.52 11.83 -16.26
CA ALA A 867 -22.74 12.54 -16.63
C ALA A 867 -22.45 13.72 -17.56
N CYS A 868 -21.25 14.33 -17.50
CA CYS A 868 -20.92 15.57 -18.18
C CYS A 868 -19.93 15.42 -19.35
N ALA A 869 -19.31 14.26 -19.54
CA ALA A 869 -18.36 13.99 -20.61
C ALA A 869 -18.52 12.57 -21.15
N ARG A 870 -18.28 12.41 -22.47
CA ARG A 870 -18.41 11.12 -23.15
C ARG A 870 -17.44 10.08 -22.61
N GLU A 871 -16.21 10.48 -22.37
CA GLU A 871 -15.16 9.61 -21.86
C GLU A 871 -14.50 10.22 -20.62
N VAL A 872 -14.20 9.39 -19.64
CA VAL A 872 -13.59 9.81 -18.37
C VAL A 872 -12.40 8.90 -18.06
N ALA A 873 -11.21 9.51 -18.01
CA ALA A 873 -9.98 8.86 -17.63
C ALA A 873 -9.66 9.08 -16.14
N LEU A 874 -9.34 8.00 -15.43
CA LEU A 874 -8.87 8.03 -14.06
C LEU A 874 -7.46 7.42 -14.00
N PRO A 875 -6.37 8.21 -13.96
CA PRO A 875 -5.00 7.70 -13.80
C PRO A 875 -4.82 7.08 -12.39
N GLU A 876 -5.06 5.78 -12.25
CA GLU A 876 -5.09 5.07 -10.96
C GLU A 876 -3.75 5.08 -10.20
N GLU A 877 -2.63 5.12 -10.92
CA GLU A 877 -1.28 5.13 -10.31
C GLU A 877 -0.92 6.45 -9.63
N VAL A 878 -1.78 7.46 -9.74
CA VAL A 878 -1.58 8.78 -9.13
C VAL A 878 -2.49 8.93 -7.92
N GLY A 879 -1.97 8.62 -6.73
CA GLY A 879 -2.73 8.69 -5.47
C GLY A 879 -2.89 10.12 -4.95
N CYS A 880 -1.77 10.79 -4.66
CA CYS A 880 -1.71 12.17 -4.20
C CYS A 880 -0.78 12.97 -5.10
N CYS A 881 -1.13 14.24 -5.38
CA CYS A 881 -0.28 15.14 -6.15
C CYS A 881 0.99 15.58 -5.40
N ALA A 882 1.05 15.37 -4.09
CA ALA A 882 2.11 15.83 -3.19
C ALA A 882 2.40 17.35 -3.21
N PHE A 883 1.49 18.15 -3.71
CA PHE A 883 1.62 19.61 -3.63
C PHE A 883 1.45 20.11 -2.18
N ALA A 884 0.60 19.42 -1.40
CA ALA A 884 0.48 19.53 0.06
C ALA A 884 0.44 21.00 0.56
N GLY A 885 -0.43 21.80 0.01
CA GLY A 885 -0.57 23.23 0.29
C GLY A 885 0.53 24.06 -0.36
N ASP A 886 1.63 24.29 0.33
CA ASP A 886 2.75 25.12 -0.16
C ASP A 886 4.00 24.32 -0.56
N LYS A 887 4.04 23.02 -0.34
CA LYS A 887 5.24 22.20 -0.63
C LYS A 887 5.59 22.16 -2.10
N GLY A 888 4.60 22.18 -2.99
CA GLY A 888 4.84 22.29 -4.42
C GLY A 888 5.61 23.55 -4.83
N PHE A 889 5.56 24.59 -4.01
CA PHE A 889 6.33 25.82 -4.20
C PHE A 889 7.70 25.80 -3.50
N THR A 890 7.80 25.12 -2.35
CA THR A 890 9.03 25.10 -1.52
C THR A 890 9.90 23.87 -1.78
N ASP A 891 9.28 22.73 -2.07
CA ASP A 891 9.92 21.43 -2.35
C ASP A 891 9.34 20.80 -3.64
N PRO A 892 9.46 21.42 -4.80
CA PRO A 892 8.77 21.04 -6.04
C PRO A 892 9.12 19.62 -6.52
N LYS A 893 10.28 19.09 -6.14
CA LYS A 893 10.73 17.74 -6.51
C LYS A 893 9.81 16.63 -5.94
N LEU A 894 9.17 16.86 -4.77
CA LEU A 894 8.22 15.90 -4.23
C LEU A 894 6.96 15.80 -5.11
N ASN A 895 6.48 16.95 -5.62
CA ASN A 895 5.36 17.00 -6.56
C ASN A 895 5.74 16.35 -7.91
N GLU A 896 6.92 16.66 -8.43
CA GLU A 896 7.47 16.04 -9.67
C GLU A 896 7.56 14.50 -9.53
N TRP A 897 8.09 14.01 -8.40
CA TRP A 897 8.17 12.58 -8.11
C TRP A 897 6.79 11.92 -8.06
N ALA A 898 5.85 12.52 -7.34
CA ALA A 898 4.49 11.99 -7.20
C ALA A 898 3.78 11.86 -8.55
N LEU A 899 3.99 12.83 -9.43
CA LEU A 899 3.30 12.95 -10.72
C LEU A 899 4.14 12.48 -11.92
N ARG A 900 5.30 11.81 -11.70
CA ARG A 900 6.22 11.39 -12.77
C ARG A 900 5.61 10.51 -13.86
N LYS A 901 4.56 9.75 -13.53
CA LYS A 901 3.85 8.88 -14.47
C LYS A 901 2.65 9.57 -15.15
N LEU A 902 2.18 10.70 -14.61
CA LEU A 902 0.92 11.30 -15.01
C LEU A 902 0.88 11.66 -16.50
N ARG A 903 1.92 12.28 -17.02
CA ARG A 903 1.98 12.71 -18.45
C ARG A 903 1.82 11.53 -19.41
N GLY A 904 2.53 10.42 -19.15
CA GLY A 904 2.41 9.21 -19.97
C GLY A 904 0.99 8.64 -19.93
N ARG A 905 0.40 8.57 -18.74
CA ARG A 905 -0.97 8.06 -18.56
C ARG A 905 -2.02 8.93 -19.22
N ILE A 906 -1.86 10.26 -19.16
CA ILE A 906 -2.78 11.18 -19.85
C ILE A 906 -2.67 11.04 -21.36
N ALA A 907 -1.45 10.91 -21.91
CA ALA A 907 -1.24 10.72 -23.33
C ALA A 907 -1.91 9.44 -23.88
N GLU A 908 -2.00 8.39 -23.08
CA GLU A 908 -2.67 7.13 -23.43
C GLU A 908 -4.21 7.28 -23.52
N THR A 909 -4.80 8.30 -22.88
CA THR A 909 -6.27 8.44 -22.76
C THR A 909 -6.87 9.42 -23.77
N GLY A 910 -6.08 10.26 -24.43
CA GLY A 910 -6.58 11.31 -25.30
C GLY A 910 -7.26 12.48 -24.55
N ALA A 911 -7.20 12.52 -23.22
CA ALA A 911 -7.80 13.61 -22.45
C ALA A 911 -7.10 14.95 -22.73
N THR A 912 -7.90 16.01 -22.93
CA THR A 912 -7.42 17.37 -23.25
C THR A 912 -7.54 18.33 -22.08
N VAL A 913 -8.34 17.98 -21.07
CA VAL A 913 -8.57 18.77 -19.86
C VAL A 913 -8.78 17.83 -18.67
N GLY A 914 -8.36 18.26 -17.50
CA GLY A 914 -8.52 17.52 -16.26
C GLY A 914 -9.33 18.27 -15.21
N TYR A 915 -9.96 17.51 -14.28
CA TYR A 915 -10.76 18.08 -13.18
C TYR A 915 -10.35 17.51 -11.84
N SER A 916 -10.27 18.40 -10.85
CA SER A 916 -9.98 18.08 -9.46
C SER A 916 -10.65 19.12 -8.56
N ASN A 917 -10.56 18.98 -7.23
CA ASN A 917 -11.14 19.94 -6.28
C ASN A 917 -10.14 20.37 -5.21
N SER A 918 -8.98 20.80 -5.67
CA SER A 918 -8.01 21.47 -4.82
C SER A 918 -7.11 22.34 -5.69
N ARG A 919 -7.17 23.65 -5.52
CA ARG A 919 -6.42 24.61 -6.34
C ARG A 919 -4.93 24.28 -6.42
N THR A 920 -4.31 23.90 -5.31
CA THR A 920 -2.89 23.54 -5.28
C THR A 920 -2.62 22.21 -5.99
N CYS A 921 -3.54 21.25 -5.94
CA CYS A 921 -3.43 20.03 -6.75
C CYS A 921 -3.55 20.37 -8.23
N GLU A 922 -4.50 21.21 -8.64
CA GLU A 922 -4.70 21.65 -10.03
C GLU A 922 -3.43 22.27 -10.62
N ILE A 923 -2.74 23.14 -9.87
CA ILE A 923 -1.44 23.72 -10.27
C ILE A 923 -0.41 22.62 -10.53
N GLY A 924 -0.23 21.68 -9.59
CA GLY A 924 0.74 20.60 -9.73
C GLY A 924 0.39 19.62 -10.84
N LEU A 925 -0.88 19.28 -10.98
CA LEU A 925 -1.38 18.40 -12.04
C LEU A 925 -1.18 19.03 -13.42
N THR A 926 -1.56 20.30 -13.61
CA THR A 926 -1.33 21.04 -14.86
C THR A 926 0.15 21.07 -15.24
N LEU A 927 1.03 21.32 -14.26
CA LEU A 927 2.47 21.39 -14.51
C LEU A 927 3.06 20.08 -15.05
N HIS A 928 2.55 18.93 -14.57
CA HIS A 928 3.15 17.62 -14.82
C HIS A 928 2.35 16.73 -15.79
N SER A 929 1.08 17.02 -16.07
CA SER A 929 0.26 16.23 -17.00
C SER A 929 0.45 16.59 -18.47
N GLY A 930 0.66 17.87 -18.75
CA GLY A 930 0.65 18.43 -20.10
C GLY A 930 -0.73 18.94 -20.54
N ILE A 931 -1.75 18.85 -19.69
CA ILE A 931 -3.10 19.40 -19.90
C ILE A 931 -3.49 20.29 -18.73
N PRO A 932 -4.39 21.27 -18.91
CA PRO A 932 -4.90 22.08 -17.80
C PRO A 932 -5.80 21.25 -16.88
N TYR A 933 -5.69 21.49 -15.57
CA TYR A 933 -6.59 20.93 -14.53
C TYR A 933 -7.34 22.07 -13.85
N MET A 934 -8.66 21.90 -13.69
CA MET A 934 -9.57 22.89 -13.13
C MET A 934 -10.54 22.28 -12.12
N GLY A 935 -11.32 23.11 -11.42
CA GLY A 935 -12.39 22.64 -10.54
C GLY A 935 -13.58 22.09 -11.33
N ILE A 936 -14.31 21.15 -10.74
CA ILE A 936 -15.40 20.41 -11.43
C ILE A 936 -16.56 21.30 -11.87
N ALA A 937 -16.81 22.42 -11.18
CA ALA A 937 -17.91 23.33 -11.55
C ALA A 937 -17.78 23.83 -13.00
N HIS A 938 -16.55 24.02 -13.51
CA HIS A 938 -16.32 24.37 -14.92
C HIS A 938 -16.87 23.32 -15.90
N LEU A 939 -16.70 22.03 -15.60
CA LEU A 939 -17.22 20.95 -16.44
C LEU A 939 -18.74 20.92 -16.41
N VAL A 940 -19.31 20.92 -15.20
CA VAL A 940 -20.75 20.78 -15.02
C VAL A 940 -21.50 21.99 -15.56
N ASN A 941 -20.97 23.20 -15.31
CA ASN A 941 -21.58 24.44 -15.83
C ASN A 941 -21.62 24.46 -17.36
N LYS A 942 -20.53 24.02 -18.00
CA LYS A 942 -20.44 23.94 -19.47
C LYS A 942 -21.35 22.88 -20.08
N ALA A 943 -21.56 21.76 -19.37
CA ALA A 943 -22.39 20.62 -19.83
C ALA A 943 -23.87 20.77 -19.49
N SER A 944 -24.28 21.82 -18.80
CA SER A 944 -25.64 21.93 -18.24
C SER A 944 -26.40 23.16 -18.72
N ARG A 945 -27.73 23.02 -18.76
CA ARG A 945 -28.69 24.12 -18.98
C ARG A 945 -29.78 24.08 -17.91
N PRO A 946 -30.43 25.23 -17.59
CA PRO A 946 -31.62 25.19 -16.77
C PRO A 946 -32.67 24.27 -17.40
N ARG A 947 -33.38 23.53 -16.57
CA ARG A 947 -34.50 22.69 -17.03
C ARG A 947 -35.63 23.60 -17.52
N GLU A 948 -36.08 23.47 -18.77
CA GLU A 948 -37.23 24.15 -19.29
C GLU A 948 -38.49 23.50 -18.63
N GLY A 949 -39.25 24.28 -17.85
CA GLY A 949 -40.58 23.88 -17.34
C GLY A 949 -40.71 23.47 -15.88
N GLY A 950 -39.81 23.85 -15.00
CA GLY A 950 -39.98 23.73 -13.53
C GLY A 950 -40.53 25.03 -12.91
N GLU A 951 -41.83 25.25 -12.95
CA GLU A 951 -42.54 26.17 -12.04
C GLU A 951 -42.71 25.58 -10.64
#